data_404963005acba77ea6857887f62c4693
#
_entry.id   404963005acba77ea6857887f62c4693
#
_cell.length_a   1.000
_cell.length_b   1.000
_cell.length_c   1.000
_cell.angle_alpha   90.00
_cell.angle_beta   90.00
_cell.angle_gamma   90.00
#
_symmetry.space_group_name_H-M   'P 1'
#
loop_
_entity.id
_entity.type
_entity.pdbx_description
1 polymer ?
#
loop_
_entity_poly.entity_id
_entity_poly.type
_entity_poly.pdbx_seq_one_letter_code
_entity_poly.pdbx_strand_id
1 'polypeptide(L)'
;MKHHWKNKVALKLVGLVGSFFLVYFLFLHHRATIQDKQAPTEINQVTLVADTLSVNGEQLSAIGKAKGQTYQVFYRLKSEKEQHFFKTTSQTLVLKGKIKLSLAIGQRNFQGFNYQSYLASQGIYRMAQIERLDHVVPQKSLSPLAFFHQLRRRALVHIQTHFPNPMRHYMTGLLFGYLGKEFDEQSQLYTSLGIIHLFALSGMQVGFFLGWFRYGLLRLGLPKDYLFIILLPFSLCYGLMTGWTASVLRSLIQSLLAEFGIKKLDNMGITLLLLFLFLPHFLLTVGGVLSCSYAFLLCLFDFEEMSSLKKSICTSLVLSLGILPFLTFYYGTFQPVSLILTAMFSIVFDSFLLPVLIVFFALSGLVIFSQINPLFEWMEAFLTWIQSWIGQPLILGKPSLFQFGLMIAVLVMLFDFWKKPQFRICLLMIFSLLMVWVKHPLINEVTVVDVGQGDSIFLRSMKGETILIDVGGKVTFGSKEKWQEGSQTSNAEKTLIPYLQARGVAQIDYLVLTHTDTDHIGDLEEVAKRFKIKEICVSQGALTKPSFVKRLRFLKRPVRTLKAGDKLPMMGSNLQVLYPNKIGDGGNNDSLVLYGKLLGTSFLFTGDLEKEGEEELMSGYPNLKVSVLKAGHHGSKGSSSEAFLDQLEPSLALVSAGENNRYKHPNDETLERFKVRHIKVLRTDQDGAIRFKGWFRLSSESVR
;
A
#
# COMPACT_ATOMS: atom_id res chain seq x y z
N MET A 1 32.89 -8.02 20.01
CA MET A 1 32.69 -6.57 20.25
C MET A 1 33.68 -5.93 21.24
N LYS A 2 34.03 -6.53 22.37
CA LYS A 2 34.91 -5.90 23.40
C LYS A 2 36.34 -5.53 22.91
N HIS A 3 36.87 -6.13 21.85
CA HIS A 3 38.26 -5.89 21.37
C HIS A 3 38.41 -4.66 20.46
N HIS A 4 37.38 -4.29 19.68
CA HIS A 4 37.45 -3.15 18.74
C HIS A 4 37.35 -1.77 19.42
N TRP A 5 36.67 -1.66 20.54
CA TRP A 5 36.50 -0.38 21.26
C TRP A 5 37.79 0.17 21.90
N LYS A 6 38.84 -0.66 22.02
CA LYS A 6 40.15 -0.23 22.55
C LYS A 6 41.03 0.43 21.48
N ASN A 7 40.69 0.30 20.20
CA ASN A 7 41.48 0.90 19.12
C ASN A 7 41.04 2.36 18.87
N LYS A 8 41.83 3.29 19.41
CA LYS A 8 41.60 4.74 19.24
C LYS A 8 41.51 5.20 17.76
N VAL A 9 42.18 4.50 16.84
CA VAL A 9 42.13 4.81 15.41
C VAL A 9 40.77 4.42 14.83
N ALA A 10 40.24 3.22 15.19
CA ALA A 10 38.92 2.80 14.75
C ALA A 10 37.81 3.74 15.25
N LEU A 11 37.87 4.18 16.53
CA LEU A 11 36.93 5.16 17.05
C LEU A 11 37.00 6.51 16.35
N LYS A 12 38.21 7.00 16.01
CA LYS A 12 38.37 8.23 15.22
C LYS A 12 37.79 8.09 13.83
N LEU A 13 38.03 6.95 13.14
CA LEU A 13 37.44 6.66 11.82
C LEU A 13 35.91 6.60 11.87
N VAL A 14 35.32 5.91 12.83
CA VAL A 14 33.86 5.86 13.03
C VAL A 14 33.31 7.27 13.28
N GLY A 15 33.98 8.07 14.11
CA GLY A 15 33.60 9.47 14.36
C GLY A 15 33.64 10.31 13.08
N LEU A 16 34.70 10.17 12.27
CA LEU A 16 34.87 10.92 11.02
C LEU A 16 33.81 10.51 9.97
N VAL A 17 33.59 9.23 9.78
CA VAL A 17 32.55 8.71 8.88
C VAL A 17 31.18 9.13 9.34
N GLY A 18 30.89 9.02 10.65
CA GLY A 18 29.61 9.46 11.21
C GLY A 18 29.37 10.96 11.02
N SER A 19 30.39 11.80 11.27
CA SER A 19 30.33 13.24 11.03
C SER A 19 30.10 13.59 9.57
N PHE A 20 30.78 12.89 8.65
CA PHE A 20 30.58 13.07 7.21
C PHE A 20 29.14 12.79 6.82
N PHE A 21 28.58 11.64 7.21
CA PHE A 21 27.20 11.31 6.88
C PHE A 21 26.20 12.23 7.55
N LEU A 22 26.44 12.69 8.77
CA LEU A 22 25.59 13.69 9.43
C LEU A 22 25.53 14.99 8.61
N VAL A 23 26.69 15.53 8.22
CA VAL A 23 26.76 16.73 7.38
C VAL A 23 26.10 16.51 6.03
N TYR A 24 26.31 15.34 5.42
CA TYR A 24 25.69 14.95 4.16
C TYR A 24 24.16 14.90 4.26
N PHE A 25 23.60 14.30 5.32
CA PHE A 25 22.15 14.27 5.54
C PHE A 25 21.58 15.66 5.81
N LEU A 26 22.26 16.49 6.59
CA LEU A 26 21.85 17.90 6.83
C LEU A 26 21.83 18.68 5.52
N PHE A 27 22.82 18.49 4.66
CA PHE A 27 22.87 19.09 3.33
C PHE A 27 21.69 18.63 2.46
N LEU A 28 21.43 17.32 2.40
CA LEU A 28 20.30 16.77 1.64
C LEU A 28 18.97 17.27 2.16
N HIS A 29 18.78 17.31 3.48
CA HIS A 29 17.57 17.83 4.10
C HIS A 29 17.35 19.31 3.77
N HIS A 30 18.40 20.12 3.87
CA HIS A 30 18.36 21.53 3.51
C HIS A 30 18.01 21.72 2.03
N ARG A 31 18.65 20.97 1.14
CA ARG A 31 18.35 20.97 -0.31
C ARG A 31 16.89 20.56 -0.60
N ALA A 32 16.41 19.51 0.04
CA ALA A 32 15.02 19.08 -0.09
C ALA A 32 14.02 20.17 0.35
N THR A 33 14.29 20.82 1.47
CA THR A 33 13.46 21.92 2.00
C THR A 33 13.42 23.12 1.04
N ILE A 34 14.56 23.47 0.43
CA ILE A 34 14.62 24.55 -0.57
C ILE A 34 13.82 24.16 -1.83
N GLN A 35 14.00 22.95 -2.33
CA GLN A 35 13.26 22.48 -3.51
C GLN A 35 11.75 22.45 -3.30
N ASP A 36 11.31 22.07 -2.11
CA ASP A 36 9.89 22.08 -1.74
C ASP A 36 9.33 23.51 -1.67
N LYS A 37 10.04 24.43 -0.99
CA LYS A 37 9.60 25.84 -0.82
C LYS A 37 9.62 26.66 -2.11
N GLN A 38 10.58 26.39 -3.01
CA GLN A 38 10.77 27.15 -4.24
C GLN A 38 10.05 26.56 -5.46
N ALA A 39 9.23 25.52 -5.27
CA ALA A 39 8.50 24.92 -6.38
C ALA A 39 7.50 25.92 -6.98
N PRO A 40 7.54 26.13 -8.31
CA PRO A 40 6.55 27.00 -8.97
C PRO A 40 5.15 26.39 -8.87
N THR A 41 4.12 27.20 -9.10
CA THR A 41 2.73 26.74 -9.16
C THR A 41 2.36 26.12 -10.50
N GLU A 42 3.03 26.56 -11.58
CA GLU A 42 2.79 26.12 -12.96
C GLU A 42 4.10 26.00 -13.74
N ILE A 43 4.11 25.11 -14.71
CA ILE A 43 5.17 24.95 -15.69
C ILE A 43 4.57 24.77 -17.10
N ASN A 44 5.30 25.17 -18.13
CA ASN A 44 4.80 25.13 -19.52
C ASN A 44 5.32 23.91 -20.29
N GLN A 45 6.32 23.21 -19.74
CA GLN A 45 6.88 22.03 -20.38
C GLN A 45 7.47 21.07 -19.36
N VAL A 46 7.46 19.78 -19.69
CA VAL A 46 8.06 18.71 -18.90
C VAL A 46 8.66 17.64 -19.82
N THR A 47 9.89 17.20 -19.54
CA THR A 47 10.55 16.10 -20.25
C THR A 47 10.29 14.81 -19.52
N LEU A 48 9.64 13.85 -20.16
CA LEU A 48 9.33 12.53 -19.57
C LEU A 48 10.56 11.63 -19.56
N VAL A 49 10.75 10.87 -18.50
CA VAL A 49 11.73 9.77 -18.43
C VAL A 49 11.09 8.56 -19.10
N ALA A 50 11.66 8.12 -20.24
CA ALA A 50 11.01 7.21 -21.16
C ALA A 50 10.51 5.89 -20.57
N ASP A 51 11.31 5.22 -19.73
CA ASP A 51 10.99 3.91 -19.14
C ASP A 51 10.05 3.96 -17.93
N THR A 52 9.71 5.17 -17.45
CA THR A 52 8.71 5.37 -16.38
C THR A 52 7.30 5.58 -16.90
N LEU A 53 7.14 5.65 -18.21
CA LEU A 53 5.88 5.93 -18.88
C LEU A 53 4.93 4.74 -18.75
N SER A 54 3.80 4.97 -18.11
CA SER A 54 2.76 3.96 -17.87
C SER A 54 1.40 4.50 -18.30
N VAL A 55 0.67 3.68 -19.05
CA VAL A 55 -0.68 3.97 -19.53
C VAL A 55 -1.64 2.96 -18.95
N ASN A 56 -2.67 3.44 -18.26
CA ASN A 56 -3.73 2.63 -17.66
C ASN A 56 -5.10 3.18 -18.08
N GLY A 57 -5.75 2.56 -19.04
CA GLY A 57 -6.95 3.09 -19.66
C GLY A 57 -6.69 4.49 -20.24
N GLU A 58 -7.50 5.46 -19.86
CA GLU A 58 -7.36 6.87 -20.27
C GLU A 58 -6.28 7.65 -19.50
N GLN A 59 -5.59 7.05 -18.52
CA GLN A 59 -4.64 7.75 -17.69
C GLN A 59 -3.20 7.43 -18.04
N LEU A 60 -2.44 8.45 -18.40
CA LEU A 60 -1.00 8.44 -18.53
C LEU A 60 -0.36 8.87 -17.21
N SER A 61 0.64 8.15 -16.77
CA SER A 61 1.52 8.56 -15.67
C SER A 61 2.99 8.34 -16.04
N ALA A 62 3.87 9.23 -15.59
CA ALA A 62 5.30 9.14 -15.83
C ALA A 62 6.07 9.99 -14.81
N ILE A 63 7.36 9.74 -14.66
CA ILE A 63 8.29 10.67 -14.02
C ILE A 63 8.74 11.67 -15.09
N GLY A 64 8.67 12.97 -14.77
CA GLY A 64 9.09 14.03 -15.64
C GLY A 64 10.10 14.98 -15.00
N LYS A 65 10.91 15.63 -15.81
CA LYS A 65 11.91 16.61 -15.35
C LYS A 65 11.65 17.97 -16.00
N ALA A 66 11.64 19.03 -15.20
CA ALA A 66 11.57 20.41 -15.68
C ALA A 66 12.34 21.33 -14.71
N LYS A 67 13.06 22.31 -15.24
CA LYS A 67 13.82 23.32 -14.46
C LYS A 67 14.68 22.70 -13.33
N GLY A 68 15.30 21.55 -13.59
CA GLY A 68 16.16 20.85 -12.62
C GLY A 68 15.42 20.11 -11.51
N GLN A 69 14.10 20.09 -11.51
CA GLN A 69 13.27 19.36 -10.55
C GLN A 69 12.58 18.14 -11.21
N THR A 70 12.23 17.17 -10.37
CA THR A 70 11.53 15.94 -10.79
C THR A 70 10.08 15.98 -10.31
N TYR A 71 9.17 15.56 -11.18
CA TYR A 71 7.73 15.60 -10.96
C TYR A 71 7.10 14.25 -11.25
N GLN A 72 6.05 13.89 -10.52
CA GLN A 72 5.13 12.84 -10.92
C GLN A 72 4.10 13.44 -11.88
N VAL A 73 4.16 13.06 -13.14
CA VAL A 73 3.30 13.61 -14.21
C VAL A 73 2.07 12.76 -14.39
N PHE A 74 0.92 13.42 -14.55
CA PHE A 74 -0.35 12.80 -14.91
C PHE A 74 -1.00 13.54 -16.07
N TYR A 75 -1.57 12.77 -17.02
CA TYR A 75 -2.33 13.29 -18.13
C TYR A 75 -3.50 12.38 -18.47
N ARG A 76 -4.67 12.96 -18.74
CA ARG A 76 -5.83 12.22 -19.20
C ARG A 76 -5.86 12.24 -20.73
N LEU A 77 -5.68 11.07 -21.32
CA LEU A 77 -5.68 10.85 -22.76
C LEU A 77 -7.05 11.12 -23.34
N LYS A 78 -7.08 11.71 -24.53
CA LYS A 78 -8.31 12.18 -25.20
C LYS A 78 -8.83 11.24 -26.27
N SER A 79 -7.99 10.31 -26.76
CA SER A 79 -8.35 9.37 -27.81
C SER A 79 -7.55 8.07 -27.73
N GLU A 80 -8.10 7.02 -28.34
CA GLU A 80 -7.43 5.73 -28.48
C GLU A 80 -6.11 5.81 -29.27
N LYS A 81 -6.06 6.69 -30.28
CA LYS A 81 -4.83 6.97 -31.06
C LYS A 81 -3.72 7.53 -30.16
N GLU A 82 -4.08 8.47 -29.30
CA GLU A 82 -3.14 9.04 -28.32
C GLU A 82 -2.69 8.00 -27.32
N GLN A 83 -3.59 7.13 -26.85
CA GLN A 83 -3.26 6.01 -25.99
C GLN A 83 -2.27 5.06 -26.65
N HIS A 84 -2.53 4.67 -27.89
CA HIS A 84 -1.64 3.77 -28.66
C HIS A 84 -0.25 4.40 -28.84
N PHE A 85 -0.19 5.70 -29.19
CA PHE A 85 1.07 6.42 -29.31
C PHE A 85 1.91 6.36 -28.04
N PHE A 86 1.32 6.68 -26.87
CA PHE A 86 2.05 6.65 -25.61
C PHE A 86 2.38 5.23 -25.15
N LYS A 87 1.61 4.22 -25.50
CA LYS A 87 1.93 2.80 -25.23
C LYS A 87 3.13 2.31 -26.03
N THR A 88 3.25 2.72 -27.29
CA THR A 88 4.24 2.19 -28.24
C THR A 88 5.51 3.03 -28.35
N THR A 89 5.49 4.30 -27.94
CA THR A 89 6.67 5.16 -28.02
C THR A 89 7.80 4.67 -27.11
N SER A 90 9.02 4.72 -27.63
CA SER A 90 10.26 4.41 -26.90
C SER A 90 11.20 5.61 -26.74
N GLN A 91 10.79 6.77 -27.26
CA GLN A 91 11.60 7.98 -27.25
C GLN A 91 11.38 8.81 -25.97
N THR A 92 12.35 9.60 -25.62
CA THR A 92 12.18 10.67 -24.63
C THR A 92 11.28 11.75 -25.23
N LEU A 93 10.19 12.13 -24.54
CA LEU A 93 9.23 13.10 -25.00
C LEU A 93 9.26 14.36 -24.13
N VAL A 94 9.16 15.51 -24.77
CA VAL A 94 8.86 16.80 -24.14
C VAL A 94 7.38 17.11 -24.39
N LEU A 95 6.63 17.20 -23.30
CA LEU A 95 5.24 17.63 -23.34
C LEU A 95 5.17 19.13 -23.06
N LYS A 96 4.55 19.89 -23.98
CA LYS A 96 4.36 21.34 -23.86
C LYS A 96 2.88 21.65 -23.75
N GLY A 97 2.53 22.53 -22.83
CA GLY A 97 1.16 22.90 -22.58
C GLY A 97 0.95 23.55 -21.21
N LYS A 98 -0.29 23.64 -20.77
CA LYS A 98 -0.64 24.14 -19.44
C LYS A 98 -0.54 22.99 -18.42
N ILE A 99 0.43 23.07 -17.51
CA ILE A 99 0.72 22.04 -16.52
C ILE A 99 0.64 22.68 -15.12
N LYS A 100 -0.38 22.28 -14.36
CA LYS A 100 -0.59 22.72 -12.99
C LYS A 100 0.19 21.83 -12.02
N LEU A 101 0.85 22.44 -11.06
CA LEU A 101 1.57 21.73 -10.02
C LEU A 101 0.74 21.70 -8.72
N SER A 102 0.72 20.54 -8.06
CA SER A 102 0.03 20.35 -6.80
C SER A 102 0.87 19.49 -5.85
N LEU A 103 0.58 19.59 -4.56
CA LEU A 103 1.12 18.66 -3.57
C LEU A 103 0.48 17.27 -3.74
N ALA A 104 1.24 16.23 -3.48
CA ALA A 104 0.66 14.90 -3.35
C ALA A 104 -0.16 14.80 -2.06
N ILE A 105 -1.18 13.96 -2.10
CA ILE A 105 -2.03 13.70 -0.94
C ILE A 105 -1.19 13.01 0.13
N GLY A 106 -1.17 13.56 1.34
CA GLY A 106 -0.54 12.97 2.51
C GLY A 106 -1.33 11.76 3.04
N GLN A 107 -0.95 11.31 4.22
CA GLN A 107 -1.68 10.24 4.91
C GLN A 107 -3.11 10.70 5.23
N ARG A 108 -4.09 9.82 4.93
CA ARG A 108 -5.52 10.10 5.12
C ARG A 108 -6.14 9.23 6.21
N ASN A 109 -5.61 8.02 6.43
CA ASN A 109 -6.06 7.09 7.46
C ASN A 109 -4.93 6.74 8.41
N PHE A 110 -5.23 6.46 9.67
CA PHE A 110 -4.25 6.02 10.67
C PHE A 110 -3.51 4.78 10.18
N GLN A 111 -2.17 4.82 10.21
CA GLN A 111 -1.29 3.78 9.68
C GLN A 111 -1.49 3.48 8.18
N GLY A 112 -2.17 4.37 7.46
CA GLY A 112 -2.37 4.30 6.01
C GLY A 112 -1.11 4.69 5.23
N PHE A 113 -1.17 4.50 3.92
CA PHE A 113 -0.09 4.86 3.01
C PHE A 113 0.02 6.39 2.86
N ASN A 114 1.23 6.93 3.01
CA ASN A 114 1.52 8.33 2.79
C ASN A 114 2.18 8.53 1.43
N TYR A 115 1.38 8.89 0.42
CA TYR A 115 1.87 9.07 -0.95
C TYR A 115 2.83 10.24 -1.08
N GLN A 116 2.61 11.32 -0.33
CA GLN A 116 3.51 12.48 -0.29
C GLN A 116 4.91 12.09 0.20
N SER A 117 5.00 11.37 1.32
CA SER A 117 6.28 10.89 1.86
C SER A 117 6.94 9.87 0.92
N TYR A 118 6.17 9.04 0.25
CA TYR A 118 6.68 8.10 -0.75
C TYR A 118 7.31 8.83 -1.94
N LEU A 119 6.66 9.83 -2.51
CA LEU A 119 7.22 10.64 -3.59
C LEU A 119 8.45 11.43 -3.12
N ALA A 120 8.39 12.02 -1.92
CA ALA A 120 9.52 12.74 -1.33
C ALA A 120 10.77 11.85 -1.17
N SER A 121 10.58 10.55 -0.83
CA SER A 121 11.69 9.57 -0.79
C SER A 121 12.36 9.33 -2.15
N GLN A 122 11.67 9.69 -3.24
CA GLN A 122 12.19 9.63 -4.61
C GLN A 122 12.68 11.01 -5.11
N GLY A 123 12.70 12.02 -4.26
CA GLY A 123 13.04 13.39 -4.62
C GLY A 123 11.97 14.12 -5.43
N ILE A 124 10.71 13.67 -5.33
CA ILE A 124 9.54 14.25 -6.02
C ILE A 124 8.67 14.97 -4.98
N TYR A 125 8.58 16.29 -5.07
CA TYR A 125 7.84 17.12 -4.11
C TYR A 125 6.52 17.65 -4.68
N ARG A 126 6.30 17.57 -5.99
CA ARG A 126 5.07 18.04 -6.65
C ARG A 126 4.60 17.04 -7.69
N MET A 127 3.29 16.97 -7.84
CA MET A 127 2.61 16.33 -8.97
C MET A 127 2.37 17.35 -10.05
N ALA A 128 2.56 16.94 -11.30
CA ALA A 128 2.33 17.78 -12.49
C ALA A 128 1.11 17.22 -13.24
N GLN A 129 -0.02 17.92 -13.11
CA GLN A 129 -1.25 17.59 -13.83
C GLN A 129 -1.30 18.37 -15.13
N ILE A 130 -1.28 17.70 -16.28
CA ILE A 130 -1.42 18.33 -17.58
C ILE A 130 -2.90 18.60 -17.83
N GLU A 131 -3.29 19.89 -17.80
CA GLU A 131 -4.66 20.33 -18.10
C GLU A 131 -4.91 20.41 -19.59
N ARG A 132 -3.92 20.96 -20.34
CA ARG A 132 -3.96 21.08 -21.80
C ARG A 132 -2.61 20.74 -22.37
N LEU A 133 -2.58 19.77 -23.28
CA LEU A 133 -1.42 19.36 -24.05
C LEU A 133 -1.49 20.03 -25.42
N ASP A 134 -0.51 20.90 -25.72
CA ASP A 134 -0.44 21.62 -26.98
C ASP A 134 0.45 20.87 -27.98
N HIS A 135 1.65 20.45 -27.55
CA HIS A 135 2.60 19.76 -28.41
C HIS A 135 3.32 18.62 -27.67
N VAL A 136 3.59 17.54 -28.41
CA VAL A 136 4.45 16.43 -28.00
C VAL A 136 5.66 16.42 -28.94
N VAL A 137 6.84 16.65 -28.39
CA VAL A 137 8.08 16.75 -29.19
C VAL A 137 9.06 15.66 -28.75
N PRO A 138 9.48 14.76 -29.65
CA PRO A 138 10.57 13.83 -29.36
C PRO A 138 11.88 14.61 -29.10
N GLN A 139 12.57 14.25 -28.03
CA GLN A 139 13.84 14.87 -27.67
C GLN A 139 14.99 13.90 -27.93
N LYS A 140 15.93 14.29 -28.79
CA LYS A 140 17.23 13.63 -28.89
C LYS A 140 18.10 14.10 -27.73
N SER A 141 18.68 13.16 -26.98
CA SER A 141 19.60 13.46 -25.90
C SER A 141 20.86 12.65 -26.09
N LEU A 142 22.03 13.30 -25.91
CA LEU A 142 23.34 12.64 -25.90
C LEU A 142 23.71 12.10 -24.51
N SER A 143 22.85 12.26 -23.51
CA SER A 143 23.09 11.75 -22.16
C SER A 143 23.09 10.21 -22.16
N PRO A 144 24.16 9.56 -21.65
CA PRO A 144 24.18 8.09 -21.48
C PRO A 144 22.99 7.57 -20.68
N LEU A 145 22.57 8.29 -19.65
CA LEU A 145 21.41 7.92 -18.83
C LEU A 145 20.11 7.93 -19.65
N ALA A 146 19.90 8.95 -20.49
CA ALA A 146 18.73 9.01 -21.35
C ALA A 146 18.76 7.88 -22.40
N PHE A 147 19.93 7.51 -22.90
CA PHE A 147 20.08 6.37 -23.80
C PHE A 147 19.62 5.05 -23.13
N PHE A 148 20.05 4.77 -21.90
CA PHE A 148 19.64 3.57 -21.17
C PHE A 148 18.13 3.57 -20.83
N HIS A 149 17.54 4.72 -20.46
CA HIS A 149 16.10 4.84 -20.28
C HIS A 149 15.33 4.52 -21.58
N GLN A 150 15.80 5.01 -22.74
CA GLN A 150 15.19 4.68 -24.02
C GLN A 150 15.41 3.21 -24.40
N LEU A 151 16.59 2.65 -24.15
CA LEU A 151 16.89 1.24 -24.43
C LEU A 151 15.99 0.32 -23.59
N ARG A 152 15.88 0.58 -22.29
CA ARG A 152 14.97 -0.14 -21.40
C ARG A 152 13.53 0.00 -21.88
N ARG A 153 13.09 1.21 -22.25
CA ARG A 153 11.74 1.42 -22.79
C ARG A 153 11.49 0.65 -24.07
N ARG A 154 12.46 0.60 -25.00
CA ARG A 154 12.37 -0.21 -26.21
C ARG A 154 12.16 -1.69 -25.88
N ALA A 155 12.94 -2.23 -24.94
CA ALA A 155 12.79 -3.61 -24.50
C ALA A 155 11.39 -3.87 -23.88
N LEU A 156 10.88 -2.97 -23.03
CA LEU A 156 9.55 -3.09 -22.46
C LEU A 156 8.43 -3.04 -23.52
N VAL A 157 8.52 -2.10 -24.47
CA VAL A 157 7.56 -1.99 -25.58
C VAL A 157 7.64 -3.26 -26.46
N HIS A 158 8.85 -3.74 -26.77
CA HIS A 158 9.04 -4.98 -27.54
C HIS A 158 8.36 -6.18 -26.86
N ILE A 159 8.55 -6.33 -25.54
CA ILE A 159 7.86 -7.40 -24.79
C ILE A 159 6.34 -7.23 -24.84
N GLN A 160 5.85 -6.00 -24.65
CA GLN A 160 4.42 -5.73 -24.67
C GLN A 160 3.75 -6.03 -26.00
N THR A 161 4.48 -5.93 -27.11
CA THR A 161 3.96 -6.17 -28.47
C THR A 161 4.11 -7.60 -28.94
N HIS A 162 5.12 -8.35 -28.48
CA HIS A 162 5.44 -9.68 -29.01
C HIS A 162 5.07 -10.84 -28.09
N PHE A 163 4.82 -10.57 -26.80
CA PHE A 163 4.51 -11.63 -25.84
C PHE A 163 3.11 -11.47 -25.25
N PRO A 164 2.31 -12.55 -25.21
CA PRO A 164 0.98 -12.53 -24.61
C PRO A 164 1.03 -12.52 -23.08
N ASN A 165 -0.10 -12.16 -22.45
CA ASN A 165 -0.30 -12.37 -21.02
C ASN A 165 -0.60 -13.85 -20.74
N PRO A 166 -0.16 -14.41 -19.59
CA PRO A 166 0.61 -13.78 -18.51
C PRO A 166 2.12 -13.75 -18.71
N MET A 167 2.68 -14.45 -19.73
CA MET A 167 4.13 -14.54 -20.01
C MET A 167 4.81 -13.16 -20.03
N ARG A 168 4.13 -12.15 -20.60
CA ARG A 168 4.60 -10.74 -20.64
C ARG A 168 4.99 -10.21 -19.26
N HIS A 169 4.20 -10.49 -18.24
CA HIS A 169 4.44 -10.01 -16.87
C HIS A 169 5.69 -10.63 -16.25
N TYR A 170 5.92 -11.90 -16.50
CA TYR A 170 7.17 -12.57 -16.07
C TYR A 170 8.38 -11.97 -16.75
N MET A 171 8.31 -11.70 -18.05
CA MET A 171 9.42 -11.10 -18.79
C MET A 171 9.73 -9.68 -18.32
N THR A 172 8.73 -8.80 -18.17
CA THR A 172 8.95 -7.43 -17.72
C THR A 172 9.41 -7.36 -16.28
N GLY A 173 8.84 -8.20 -15.40
CA GLY A 173 9.19 -8.26 -13.97
C GLY A 173 10.58 -8.83 -13.73
N LEU A 174 10.87 -10.03 -14.25
CA LEU A 174 12.10 -10.75 -13.92
C LEU A 174 13.34 -10.27 -14.71
N LEU A 175 13.16 -9.76 -15.94
CA LEU A 175 14.31 -9.26 -16.72
C LEU A 175 14.59 -7.77 -16.49
N PHE A 176 13.55 -6.98 -16.30
CA PHE A 176 13.67 -5.51 -16.27
C PHE A 176 13.18 -4.86 -14.97
N GLY A 177 12.64 -5.63 -14.02
CA GLY A 177 12.12 -5.08 -12.76
C GLY A 177 10.92 -4.14 -12.96
N TYR A 178 10.14 -4.34 -14.03
CA TYR A 178 8.98 -3.51 -14.36
C TYR A 178 7.68 -4.30 -14.26
N LEU A 179 6.80 -3.87 -13.36
CA LEU A 179 5.45 -4.40 -13.23
C LEU A 179 4.46 -3.31 -13.67
N GLY A 180 3.81 -3.53 -14.80
CA GLY A 180 2.81 -2.62 -15.34
C GLY A 180 1.50 -2.68 -14.54
N LYS A 181 0.63 -1.69 -14.72
CA LYS A 181 -0.70 -1.65 -14.07
C LYS A 181 -1.60 -2.84 -14.47
N GLU A 182 -1.37 -3.43 -15.62
CA GLU A 182 -2.06 -4.65 -16.06
C GLU A 182 -1.75 -5.87 -15.16
N PHE A 183 -0.66 -5.83 -14.38
CA PHE A 183 -0.29 -6.87 -13.43
C PHE A 183 -1.03 -6.76 -12.08
N ASP A 184 -1.80 -5.69 -11.84
CA ASP A 184 -2.42 -5.44 -10.52
C ASP A 184 -3.34 -6.60 -10.09
N GLU A 185 -4.09 -7.23 -11.00
CA GLU A 185 -4.94 -8.38 -10.68
C GLU A 185 -4.13 -9.61 -10.27
N GLN A 186 -3.11 -9.97 -11.06
CA GLN A 186 -2.22 -11.09 -10.74
C GLN A 186 -1.40 -10.80 -9.48
N SER A 187 -1.01 -9.54 -9.26
CA SER A 187 -0.25 -9.15 -8.08
C SER A 187 -0.98 -9.45 -6.77
N GLN A 188 -2.31 -9.42 -6.76
CA GLN A 188 -3.13 -9.80 -5.61
C GLN A 188 -2.97 -11.28 -5.27
N LEU A 189 -2.94 -12.17 -6.27
CA LEU A 189 -2.67 -13.61 -6.09
C LEU A 189 -1.31 -13.82 -5.41
N TYR A 190 -0.25 -13.24 -5.98
CA TYR A 190 1.11 -13.39 -5.44
C TYR A 190 1.28 -12.76 -4.06
N THR A 191 0.59 -11.64 -3.81
CA THR A 191 0.58 -10.97 -2.51
C THR A 191 -0.15 -11.82 -1.47
N SER A 192 -1.28 -12.43 -1.81
CA SER A 192 -2.04 -13.29 -0.89
C SER A 192 -1.28 -14.56 -0.51
N LEU A 193 -0.46 -15.10 -1.44
CA LEU A 193 0.44 -16.22 -1.20
C LEU A 193 1.77 -15.79 -0.51
N GLY A 194 2.03 -14.48 -0.38
CA GLY A 194 3.25 -13.94 0.22
C GLY A 194 4.51 -14.07 -0.65
N ILE A 195 4.36 -14.33 -1.95
CA ILE A 195 5.47 -14.57 -2.90
C ILE A 195 5.65 -13.47 -3.93
N ILE A 196 4.97 -12.33 -3.80
CA ILE A 196 5.09 -11.17 -4.72
C ILE A 196 6.54 -10.68 -4.84
N HIS A 197 7.35 -10.86 -3.80
CA HIS A 197 8.75 -10.47 -3.79
C HIS A 197 9.63 -11.25 -4.81
N LEU A 198 9.17 -12.39 -5.32
CA LEU A 198 9.86 -13.14 -6.39
C LEU A 198 9.83 -12.41 -7.73
N PHE A 199 8.84 -11.52 -7.96
CA PHE A 199 8.79 -10.63 -9.13
C PHE A 199 9.60 -9.34 -8.94
N ALA A 200 9.90 -8.96 -7.71
CA ALA A 200 10.84 -7.89 -7.46
C ALA A 200 12.25 -8.45 -7.65
N LEU A 201 13.05 -7.81 -8.52
CA LEU A 201 14.42 -8.25 -8.76
C LEU A 201 15.17 -8.44 -7.43
N SER A 202 15.44 -9.71 -7.13
CA SER A 202 16.03 -10.15 -5.86
C SER A 202 17.56 -10.17 -5.93
N GLY A 203 18.19 -10.19 -4.76
CA GLY A 203 19.65 -10.37 -4.68
C GLY A 203 20.14 -11.68 -5.28
N MET A 204 19.31 -12.74 -5.26
CA MET A 204 19.67 -14.03 -5.87
C MET A 204 19.71 -13.92 -7.39
N GLN A 205 18.75 -13.26 -8.01
CA GLN A 205 18.70 -13.05 -9.45
C GLN A 205 19.88 -12.22 -9.95
N VAL A 206 20.23 -11.14 -9.24
CA VAL A 206 21.43 -10.35 -9.52
C VAL A 206 22.68 -11.21 -9.41
N GLY A 207 22.81 -12.00 -8.35
CA GLY A 207 23.92 -12.94 -8.15
C GLY A 207 24.02 -14.00 -9.25
N PHE A 208 22.88 -14.48 -9.72
CA PHE A 208 22.78 -15.42 -10.83
C PHE A 208 23.34 -14.79 -12.13
N PHE A 209 22.88 -13.60 -12.52
CA PHE A 209 23.35 -12.92 -13.73
C PHE A 209 24.83 -12.60 -13.66
N LEU A 210 25.28 -12.01 -12.56
CA LEU A 210 26.72 -11.70 -12.41
C LEU A 210 27.55 -12.97 -12.33
N GLY A 211 27.08 -14.01 -11.64
CA GLY A 211 27.75 -15.29 -11.53
C GLY A 211 27.92 -15.99 -12.87
N TRP A 212 26.87 -16.01 -13.70
CA TRP A 212 26.92 -16.58 -15.04
C TRP A 212 27.84 -15.79 -15.96
N PHE A 213 27.74 -14.48 -15.93
CA PHE A 213 28.60 -13.62 -16.72
C PHE A 213 30.09 -13.78 -16.31
N ARG A 214 30.34 -13.77 -15.00
CA ARG A 214 31.67 -14.06 -14.44
C ARG A 214 32.20 -15.44 -14.85
N TYR A 215 31.37 -16.47 -14.76
CA TYR A 215 31.73 -17.81 -15.16
C TYR A 215 32.10 -17.88 -16.66
N GLY A 216 31.31 -17.22 -17.50
CA GLY A 216 31.59 -17.12 -18.93
C GLY A 216 32.94 -16.46 -19.20
N LEU A 217 33.26 -15.33 -18.54
CA LEU A 217 34.53 -14.62 -18.67
C LEU A 217 35.73 -15.50 -18.27
N LEU A 218 35.61 -16.25 -17.16
CA LEU A 218 36.64 -17.19 -16.71
C LEU A 218 36.83 -18.34 -17.70
N ARG A 219 35.74 -18.85 -18.30
CA ARG A 219 35.80 -19.91 -19.34
C ARG A 219 36.44 -19.42 -20.64
N LEU A 220 36.33 -18.13 -20.95
CA LEU A 220 37.03 -17.48 -22.07
C LEU A 220 38.50 -17.19 -21.77
N GLY A 221 38.99 -17.58 -20.58
CA GLY A 221 40.42 -17.45 -20.21
C GLY A 221 40.79 -16.10 -19.58
N LEU A 222 39.81 -15.27 -19.19
CA LEU A 222 40.10 -13.99 -18.53
C LEU A 222 40.72 -14.22 -17.14
N PRO A 223 41.90 -13.66 -16.82
CA PRO A 223 42.46 -13.76 -15.47
C PRO A 223 41.60 -13.08 -14.43
N LYS A 224 41.59 -13.62 -13.20
CA LYS A 224 40.77 -13.11 -12.10
C LYS A 224 41.00 -11.63 -11.79
N ASP A 225 42.22 -11.16 -11.94
CA ASP A 225 42.64 -9.79 -11.63
C ASP A 225 41.97 -8.73 -12.54
N TYR A 226 41.56 -9.13 -13.74
CA TYR A 226 40.88 -8.25 -14.71
C TYR A 226 39.36 -8.35 -14.64
N LEU A 227 38.79 -9.30 -13.89
CA LEU A 227 37.34 -9.49 -13.80
C LEU A 227 36.59 -8.22 -13.38
N PHE A 228 37.10 -7.51 -12.38
CA PHE A 228 36.48 -6.29 -11.89
C PHE A 228 36.32 -5.21 -12.97
N ILE A 229 37.30 -5.07 -13.86
CA ILE A 229 37.29 -4.06 -14.93
C ILE A 229 36.11 -4.27 -15.89
N ILE A 230 35.71 -5.53 -16.11
CA ILE A 230 34.57 -5.89 -16.98
C ILE A 230 33.25 -6.01 -16.19
N LEU A 231 33.31 -6.55 -14.96
CA LEU A 231 32.12 -6.70 -14.13
C LEU A 231 31.52 -5.35 -13.69
N LEU A 232 32.35 -4.33 -13.46
CA LEU A 232 31.88 -3.01 -13.06
C LEU A 232 30.99 -2.34 -14.13
N PRO A 233 31.45 -2.13 -15.39
CA PRO A 233 30.56 -1.56 -16.42
C PRO A 233 29.36 -2.45 -16.72
N PHE A 234 29.51 -3.78 -16.70
CA PHE A 234 28.36 -4.69 -16.84
C PHE A 234 27.34 -4.47 -15.71
N SER A 235 27.79 -4.37 -14.47
CA SER A 235 26.92 -4.11 -13.31
C SER A 235 26.19 -2.77 -13.43
N LEU A 236 26.86 -1.72 -13.89
CA LEU A 236 26.25 -0.42 -14.13
C LEU A 236 25.17 -0.50 -15.22
N CYS A 237 25.48 -1.14 -16.35
CA CYS A 237 24.52 -1.35 -17.43
C CYS A 237 23.30 -2.17 -16.96
N TYR A 238 23.53 -3.27 -16.23
CA TYR A 238 22.48 -4.11 -15.68
C TYR A 238 21.59 -3.35 -14.69
N GLY A 239 22.20 -2.58 -13.78
CA GLY A 239 21.47 -1.72 -12.84
C GLY A 239 20.57 -0.71 -13.55
N LEU A 240 21.06 -0.05 -14.61
CA LEU A 240 20.28 0.89 -15.41
C LEU A 240 19.13 0.19 -16.16
N MET A 241 19.37 -0.99 -16.73
CA MET A 241 18.35 -1.76 -17.42
C MET A 241 17.26 -2.30 -16.48
N THR A 242 17.56 -2.49 -15.21
CA THR A 242 16.61 -2.98 -14.18
C THR A 242 15.98 -1.88 -13.34
N GLY A 243 16.20 -0.61 -13.67
CA GLY A 243 15.55 0.54 -13.03
C GLY A 243 16.22 1.01 -11.73
N TRP A 244 17.45 0.57 -11.44
CA TRP A 244 18.29 1.09 -10.35
C TRP A 244 17.65 0.97 -8.96
N THR A 245 16.96 -0.15 -8.71
CA THR A 245 16.29 -0.37 -7.42
C THR A 245 17.30 -0.60 -6.29
N ALA A 246 16.92 -0.28 -5.05
CA ALA A 246 17.79 -0.47 -3.88
C ALA A 246 18.24 -1.93 -3.70
N SER A 247 17.39 -2.91 -4.00
CA SER A 247 17.72 -4.35 -3.93
C SER A 247 18.79 -4.74 -4.95
N VAL A 248 18.65 -4.28 -6.19
CA VAL A 248 19.61 -4.54 -7.27
C VAL A 248 20.96 -3.87 -6.95
N LEU A 249 20.94 -2.58 -6.63
CA LEU A 249 22.17 -1.84 -6.36
C LEU A 249 22.93 -2.43 -5.16
N ARG A 250 22.21 -2.80 -4.07
CA ARG A 250 22.81 -3.49 -2.93
C ARG A 250 23.53 -4.76 -3.36
N SER A 251 22.87 -5.60 -4.15
CA SER A 251 23.43 -6.90 -4.58
C SER A 251 24.60 -6.75 -5.54
N LEU A 252 24.55 -5.77 -6.45
CA LEU A 252 25.66 -5.43 -7.35
C LEU A 252 26.89 -4.99 -6.55
N ILE A 253 26.71 -4.05 -5.61
CA ILE A 253 27.81 -3.57 -4.76
C ILE A 253 28.40 -4.74 -3.95
N GLN A 254 27.56 -5.56 -3.32
CA GLN A 254 28.03 -6.72 -2.53
C GLN A 254 28.82 -7.71 -3.39
N SER A 255 28.35 -7.98 -4.61
CA SER A 255 29.03 -8.89 -5.52
C SER A 255 30.38 -8.33 -5.99
N LEU A 256 30.45 -7.03 -6.30
CA LEU A 256 31.70 -6.36 -6.68
C LEU A 256 32.72 -6.32 -5.51
N LEU A 257 32.26 -6.04 -4.29
CA LEU A 257 33.12 -6.05 -3.10
C LEU A 257 33.65 -7.46 -2.78
N ALA A 258 32.88 -8.49 -3.11
CA ALA A 258 33.28 -9.88 -2.92
C ALA A 258 34.47 -10.27 -3.82
N GLU A 259 34.64 -9.65 -5.00
CA GLU A 259 35.83 -9.87 -5.87
C GLU A 259 37.13 -9.40 -5.21
N PHE A 260 37.04 -8.42 -4.29
CA PHE A 260 38.18 -7.97 -3.46
C PHE A 260 38.33 -8.77 -2.16
N GLY A 261 37.63 -9.87 -2.01
CA GLY A 261 37.68 -10.71 -0.81
C GLY A 261 36.97 -10.15 0.43
N ILE A 262 36.24 -9.03 0.29
CA ILE A 262 35.44 -8.42 1.37
C ILE A 262 34.18 -9.25 1.57
N LYS A 263 33.96 -9.77 2.77
CA LYS A 263 32.89 -10.75 3.05
C LYS A 263 32.05 -10.37 4.26
N LYS A 264 30.87 -11.02 4.37
CA LYS A 264 29.96 -10.97 5.53
C LYS A 264 29.65 -9.52 5.99
N LEU A 265 29.85 -9.22 7.26
CA LEU A 265 29.48 -7.93 7.86
C LEU A 265 30.28 -6.75 7.31
N ASP A 266 31.57 -6.94 6.97
CA ASP A 266 32.38 -5.86 6.38
C ASP A 266 31.83 -5.46 5.01
N ASN A 267 31.49 -6.45 4.17
CA ASN A 267 30.86 -6.22 2.88
C ASN A 267 29.52 -5.50 3.05
N MET A 268 28.70 -5.96 4.01
CA MET A 268 27.40 -5.33 4.30
C MET A 268 27.57 -3.89 4.79
N GLY A 269 28.53 -3.63 5.69
CA GLY A 269 28.80 -2.29 6.21
C GLY A 269 29.22 -1.32 5.11
N ILE A 270 30.18 -1.70 4.26
CA ILE A 270 30.60 -0.87 3.12
C ILE A 270 29.45 -0.67 2.13
N THR A 271 28.68 -1.73 1.86
CA THR A 271 27.51 -1.65 0.97
C THR A 271 26.49 -0.64 1.48
N LEU A 272 26.17 -0.63 2.79
CA LEU A 272 25.25 0.33 3.38
C LEU A 272 25.78 1.77 3.24
N LEU A 273 27.07 2.02 3.49
CA LEU A 273 27.67 3.34 3.34
C LEU A 273 27.58 3.83 1.89
N LEU A 274 27.88 2.96 0.92
CA LEU A 274 27.77 3.29 -0.51
C LEU A 274 26.30 3.51 -0.92
N LEU A 275 25.35 2.71 -0.40
CA LEU A 275 23.93 2.94 -0.65
C LEU A 275 23.46 4.28 -0.11
N PHE A 276 23.89 4.68 1.10
CA PHE A 276 23.59 6.01 1.63
C PHE A 276 24.15 7.14 0.75
N LEU A 277 25.26 6.91 0.09
CA LEU A 277 25.84 7.90 -0.81
C LEU A 277 25.07 8.02 -2.13
N PHE A 278 24.70 6.88 -2.75
CA PHE A 278 24.06 6.86 -4.06
C PHE A 278 22.53 6.93 -4.02
N LEU A 279 21.89 6.36 -2.99
CA LEU A 279 20.44 6.33 -2.77
C LEU A 279 20.11 6.71 -1.32
N PRO A 280 20.31 7.98 -0.91
CA PRO A 280 20.24 8.39 0.51
C PRO A 280 18.90 8.08 1.19
N HIS A 281 17.83 7.93 0.42
CA HIS A 281 16.49 7.66 0.93
C HIS A 281 16.09 6.18 0.87
N PHE A 282 17.02 5.25 0.57
CA PHE A 282 16.66 3.83 0.37
C PHE A 282 16.00 3.17 1.59
N LEU A 283 16.38 3.57 2.82
CA LEU A 283 15.76 3.09 4.05
C LEU A 283 14.37 3.72 4.34
N LEU A 284 13.95 4.71 3.56
CA LEU A 284 12.56 5.22 3.61
C LEU A 284 11.62 4.40 2.71
N THR A 285 12.18 3.49 1.90
CA THR A 285 11.41 2.60 1.03
C THR A 285 11.29 1.21 1.65
N VAL A 286 10.11 0.59 1.55
CA VAL A 286 9.87 -0.77 2.05
C VAL A 286 10.85 -1.78 1.44
N GLY A 287 11.05 -1.70 0.12
CA GLY A 287 11.97 -2.58 -0.59
C GLY A 287 13.43 -2.44 -0.11
N GLY A 288 13.88 -1.22 0.16
CA GLY A 288 15.22 -0.96 0.69
C GLY A 288 15.40 -1.55 2.10
N VAL A 289 14.45 -1.28 3.01
CA VAL A 289 14.50 -1.82 4.38
C VAL A 289 14.48 -3.35 4.36
N LEU A 290 13.50 -3.97 3.68
CA LEU A 290 13.40 -5.42 3.64
C LEU A 290 14.63 -6.06 3.02
N SER A 291 15.12 -5.54 1.88
CA SER A 291 16.31 -6.06 1.22
C SER A 291 17.55 -6.02 2.12
N CYS A 292 17.79 -4.89 2.80
CA CYS A 292 18.92 -4.76 3.72
C CYS A 292 18.76 -5.62 4.97
N SER A 293 17.56 -5.73 5.53
CA SER A 293 17.28 -6.57 6.70
C SER A 293 17.52 -8.06 6.40
N TYR A 294 17.04 -8.57 5.26
CA TYR A 294 17.32 -9.93 4.82
C TYR A 294 18.83 -10.19 4.64
N ALA A 295 19.55 -9.29 3.96
CA ALA A 295 20.98 -9.42 3.76
C ALA A 295 21.75 -9.37 5.09
N PHE A 296 21.36 -8.50 6.01
CA PHE A 296 21.96 -8.39 7.33
C PHE A 296 21.77 -9.66 8.14
N LEU A 297 20.55 -10.21 8.17
CA LEU A 297 20.26 -11.49 8.84
C LEU A 297 21.11 -12.63 8.28
N LEU A 298 21.25 -12.72 6.95
CA LEU A 298 22.11 -13.71 6.31
C LEU A 298 23.59 -13.55 6.68
N CYS A 299 24.07 -12.32 6.94
CA CYS A 299 25.44 -12.08 7.38
C CYS A 299 25.68 -12.46 8.85
N LEU A 300 24.64 -12.41 9.71
CA LEU A 300 24.76 -12.71 11.15
C LEU A 300 24.86 -14.19 11.46
N PHE A 301 24.20 -15.03 10.65
CA PHE A 301 24.10 -16.47 10.90
C PHE A 301 25.02 -17.25 9.97
N ASP A 302 25.83 -18.12 10.58
CA ASP A 302 26.72 -19.04 9.88
C ASP A 302 26.23 -20.47 10.07
N PHE A 303 25.75 -21.08 8.99
CA PHE A 303 25.25 -22.44 8.96
C PHE A 303 26.13 -23.35 8.08
N GLU A 304 27.39 -22.96 7.79
CA GLU A 304 28.23 -23.68 6.85
C GLU A 304 28.56 -25.10 7.30
N GLU A 305 28.60 -25.35 8.62
CA GLU A 305 28.88 -26.67 9.21
C GLU A 305 27.65 -27.63 9.21
N MET A 306 26.47 -27.13 8.84
CA MET A 306 25.25 -27.94 8.85
C MET A 306 25.06 -28.70 7.54
N SER A 307 24.40 -29.88 7.60
CA SER A 307 23.96 -30.57 6.41
C SER A 307 23.01 -29.70 5.58
N SER A 308 23.02 -29.86 4.26
CA SER A 308 22.28 -29.01 3.31
C SER A 308 20.81 -28.80 3.69
N LEU A 309 20.10 -29.87 4.09
CA LEU A 309 18.69 -29.79 4.48
C LEU A 309 18.50 -29.00 5.79
N LYS A 310 19.31 -29.30 6.82
CA LYS A 310 19.26 -28.57 8.09
C LYS A 310 19.61 -27.10 7.90
N LYS A 311 20.61 -26.79 7.10
CA LYS A 311 21.00 -25.43 6.72
C LYS A 311 19.82 -24.68 6.09
N SER A 312 19.15 -25.28 5.11
CA SER A 312 18.00 -24.66 4.42
C SER A 312 16.85 -24.36 5.41
N ILE A 313 16.50 -25.32 6.26
CA ILE A 313 15.42 -25.14 7.23
C ILE A 313 15.78 -24.07 8.26
N CYS A 314 16.98 -24.13 8.84
CA CYS A 314 17.42 -23.13 9.83
C CYS A 314 17.48 -21.72 9.23
N THR A 315 18.03 -21.59 8.02
CA THR A 315 18.06 -20.29 7.31
C THR A 315 16.65 -19.75 7.09
N SER A 316 15.73 -20.57 6.60
CA SER A 316 14.34 -20.17 6.37
C SER A 316 13.64 -19.73 7.66
N LEU A 317 13.79 -20.47 8.74
CA LEU A 317 13.21 -20.13 10.05
C LEU A 317 13.76 -18.82 10.61
N VAL A 318 15.09 -18.65 10.56
CA VAL A 318 15.76 -17.43 11.06
C VAL A 318 15.35 -16.21 10.25
N LEU A 319 15.36 -16.32 8.92
CA LEU A 319 14.92 -15.23 8.06
C LEU A 319 13.46 -14.86 8.32
N SER A 320 12.60 -15.85 8.49
CA SER A 320 11.18 -15.61 8.71
C SER A 320 10.90 -14.96 10.06
N LEU A 321 11.52 -15.45 11.13
CA LEU A 321 11.37 -14.87 12.47
C LEU A 321 11.98 -13.46 12.51
N GLY A 322 13.17 -13.28 11.92
CA GLY A 322 13.88 -12.02 11.93
C GLY A 322 13.20 -10.92 11.11
N ILE A 323 12.54 -11.29 10.01
CA ILE A 323 11.84 -10.32 9.14
C ILE A 323 10.39 -10.05 9.57
N LEU A 324 9.80 -10.91 10.41
CA LEU A 324 8.40 -10.81 10.82
C LEU A 324 8.01 -9.44 11.41
N PRO A 325 8.81 -8.79 12.28
CA PRO A 325 8.50 -7.44 12.76
C PRO A 325 8.40 -6.42 11.63
N PHE A 326 9.28 -6.50 10.64
CA PHE A 326 9.25 -5.59 9.49
C PHE A 326 8.02 -5.83 8.61
N LEU A 327 7.67 -7.11 8.33
CA LEU A 327 6.47 -7.43 7.56
C LEU A 327 5.20 -6.95 8.27
N THR A 328 5.10 -7.15 9.58
CA THR A 328 3.94 -6.68 10.34
C THR A 328 3.89 -5.15 10.41
N PHE A 329 5.03 -4.48 10.54
CA PHE A 329 5.09 -3.01 10.56
C PHE A 329 4.62 -2.38 9.25
N TYR A 330 5.02 -2.94 8.11
CA TYR A 330 4.65 -2.39 6.80
C TYR A 330 3.29 -2.87 6.29
N TYR A 331 2.98 -4.17 6.43
CA TYR A 331 1.80 -4.77 5.82
C TYR A 331 0.70 -5.15 6.82
N GLY A 332 1.04 -5.43 8.07
CA GLY A 332 0.08 -5.91 9.08
C GLY A 332 -0.39 -7.34 8.85
N THR A 333 0.14 -8.03 7.85
CA THR A 333 -0.25 -9.39 7.46
C THR A 333 0.96 -10.29 7.26
N PHE A 334 0.76 -11.60 7.42
CA PHE A 334 1.79 -12.60 7.18
C PHE A 334 1.16 -13.90 6.65
N GLN A 335 1.77 -14.47 5.60
CA GLN A 335 1.35 -15.76 5.05
C GLN A 335 2.37 -16.85 5.44
N PRO A 336 2.06 -17.75 6.39
CA PRO A 336 3.04 -18.75 6.86
C PRO A 336 3.52 -19.69 5.75
N VAL A 337 2.64 -20.04 4.82
CA VAL A 337 2.97 -20.94 3.70
C VAL A 337 3.94 -20.29 2.70
N SER A 338 4.07 -18.96 2.73
CA SER A 338 5.04 -18.24 1.89
C SER A 338 6.47 -18.74 2.05
N LEU A 339 6.82 -19.31 3.20
CA LEU A 339 8.13 -19.91 3.46
C LEU A 339 8.42 -21.08 2.52
N ILE A 340 7.46 -22.01 2.44
CA ILE A 340 7.57 -23.19 1.59
C ILE A 340 7.47 -22.77 0.13
N LEU A 341 6.50 -21.92 -0.19
CA LEU A 341 6.29 -21.45 -1.56
C LEU A 341 7.51 -20.66 -2.08
N THR A 342 8.10 -19.79 -1.26
CA THR A 342 9.31 -19.05 -1.64
C THR A 342 10.47 -20.00 -1.92
N ALA A 343 10.71 -20.99 -1.06
CA ALA A 343 11.78 -21.97 -1.28
C ALA A 343 11.58 -22.78 -2.57
N MET A 344 10.35 -23.20 -2.85
CA MET A 344 10.03 -23.95 -4.08
C MET A 344 10.11 -23.07 -5.33
N PHE A 345 9.43 -21.93 -5.30
CA PHE A 345 9.33 -21.07 -6.47
C PHE A 345 10.62 -20.30 -6.77
N SER A 346 11.47 -19.99 -5.77
CA SER A 346 12.78 -19.39 -6.06
C SER A 346 13.64 -20.31 -6.94
N ILE A 347 13.61 -21.62 -6.72
CA ILE A 347 14.34 -22.58 -7.57
C ILE A 347 13.77 -22.54 -8.99
N VAL A 348 12.44 -22.58 -9.14
CA VAL A 348 11.77 -22.54 -10.46
C VAL A 348 12.08 -21.23 -11.17
N PHE A 349 11.98 -20.10 -10.47
CA PHE A 349 12.18 -18.76 -11.04
C PHE A 349 13.64 -18.51 -11.42
N ASP A 350 14.58 -18.83 -10.53
CA ASP A 350 15.98 -18.49 -10.73
C ASP A 350 16.73 -19.49 -11.61
N SER A 351 16.46 -20.80 -11.44
CA SER A 351 17.23 -21.85 -12.15
C SER A 351 16.61 -22.25 -13.49
N PHE A 352 15.31 -22.08 -13.66
CA PHE A 352 14.61 -22.51 -14.86
C PHE A 352 13.98 -21.34 -15.63
N LEU A 353 13.10 -20.59 -14.99
CA LEU A 353 12.29 -19.59 -15.67
C LEU A 353 13.14 -18.44 -16.21
N LEU A 354 14.04 -17.90 -15.40
CA LEU A 354 14.88 -16.76 -15.75
C LEU A 354 15.79 -17.04 -16.96
N PRO A 355 16.56 -18.18 -17.03
CA PRO A 355 17.32 -18.53 -18.22
C PRO A 355 16.46 -18.67 -19.47
N VAL A 356 15.30 -19.33 -19.36
CA VAL A 356 14.38 -19.55 -20.49
C VAL A 356 13.85 -18.20 -21.00
N LEU A 357 13.45 -17.29 -20.11
CA LEU A 357 12.97 -15.96 -20.49
C LEU A 357 14.06 -15.12 -21.19
N ILE A 358 15.32 -15.25 -20.79
CA ILE A 358 16.46 -14.58 -21.47
C ILE A 358 16.57 -15.09 -22.91
N VAL A 359 16.53 -16.41 -23.11
CA VAL A 359 16.58 -17.04 -24.44
C VAL A 359 15.38 -16.59 -25.29
N PHE A 360 14.18 -16.60 -24.72
CA PHE A 360 12.99 -16.14 -25.44
C PHE A 360 13.09 -14.66 -25.84
N PHE A 361 13.58 -13.81 -24.94
CA PHE A 361 13.81 -12.40 -25.26
C PHE A 361 14.84 -12.22 -26.37
N ALA A 362 15.96 -12.94 -26.31
CA ALA A 362 17.03 -12.86 -27.30
C ALA A 362 16.58 -13.36 -28.71
N LEU A 363 15.75 -14.38 -28.75
CA LEU A 363 15.27 -15.00 -30.00
C LEU A 363 13.94 -14.41 -30.49
N SER A 364 13.33 -13.50 -29.77
CA SER A 364 11.97 -13.00 -30.07
C SER A 364 11.85 -12.21 -31.38
N GLY A 365 12.96 -11.79 -31.98
CA GLY A 365 13.00 -11.22 -33.34
C GLY A 365 12.93 -12.28 -34.46
N LEU A 366 13.15 -13.57 -34.14
CA LEU A 366 13.22 -14.65 -35.08
C LEU A 366 12.07 -15.67 -34.91
N VAL A 367 11.58 -15.85 -33.69
CA VAL A 367 10.59 -16.88 -33.33
C VAL A 367 9.46 -16.28 -32.52
N ILE A 368 8.23 -16.72 -32.77
CA ILE A 368 7.04 -16.35 -32.01
C ILE A 368 6.83 -17.36 -30.88
N PHE A 369 6.90 -16.90 -29.64
CA PHE A 369 6.78 -17.77 -28.46
C PHE A 369 5.37 -17.82 -27.85
N SER A 370 4.35 -17.30 -28.53
CA SER A 370 2.96 -17.30 -28.04
C SER A 370 2.42 -18.71 -27.73
N GLN A 371 2.90 -19.72 -28.44
CA GLN A 371 2.50 -21.15 -28.27
C GLN A 371 2.96 -21.71 -26.89
N ILE A 372 3.91 -21.07 -26.21
CA ILE A 372 4.41 -21.50 -24.90
C ILE A 372 3.62 -20.83 -23.76
N ASN A 373 2.80 -19.81 -24.06
CA ASN A 373 2.00 -19.10 -23.07
C ASN A 373 1.12 -19.98 -22.18
N PRO A 374 0.52 -21.09 -22.67
CA PRO A 374 -0.25 -22.01 -21.83
C PRO A 374 0.50 -22.55 -20.61
N LEU A 375 1.84 -22.65 -20.67
CA LEU A 375 2.65 -23.05 -19.52
C LEU A 375 2.55 -22.02 -18.39
N PHE A 376 2.56 -20.73 -18.71
CA PHE A 376 2.42 -19.64 -17.74
C PHE A 376 0.98 -19.56 -17.22
N GLU A 377 -0.02 -19.78 -18.07
CA GLU A 377 -1.42 -19.88 -17.66
C GLU A 377 -1.65 -21.04 -16.70
N TRP A 378 -1.06 -22.19 -16.99
CA TRP A 378 -1.10 -23.35 -16.09
C TRP A 378 -0.43 -23.04 -14.74
N MET A 379 0.70 -22.34 -14.74
CA MET A 379 1.38 -21.94 -13.50
C MET A 379 0.50 -20.99 -12.66
N GLU A 380 -0.17 -20.02 -13.28
CA GLU A 380 -1.12 -19.13 -12.56
C GLU A 380 -2.36 -19.89 -12.07
N ALA A 381 -2.89 -20.81 -12.87
CA ALA A 381 -3.99 -21.68 -12.45
C ALA A 381 -3.60 -22.56 -11.24
N PHE A 382 -2.37 -23.09 -11.25
CA PHE A 382 -1.82 -23.86 -10.13
C PHE A 382 -1.67 -23.01 -8.87
N LEU A 383 -1.16 -21.78 -8.97
CA LEU A 383 -1.08 -20.84 -7.84
C LEU A 383 -2.46 -20.45 -7.32
N THR A 384 -3.44 -20.26 -8.20
CA THR A 384 -4.83 -19.98 -7.82
C THR A 384 -5.45 -21.17 -7.09
N TRP A 385 -5.17 -22.39 -7.56
CA TRP A 385 -5.58 -23.61 -6.88
C TRP A 385 -4.95 -23.70 -5.47
N ILE A 386 -3.65 -23.45 -5.34
CA ILE A 386 -2.97 -23.39 -4.02
C ILE A 386 -3.64 -22.35 -3.13
N GLN A 387 -3.91 -21.15 -3.63
CA GLN A 387 -4.56 -20.09 -2.86
C GLN A 387 -5.95 -20.52 -2.32
N SER A 388 -6.71 -21.26 -3.12
CA SER A 388 -8.04 -21.75 -2.69
C SER A 388 -7.99 -22.66 -1.46
N TRP A 389 -6.88 -23.39 -1.27
CA TRP A 389 -6.64 -24.25 -0.11
C TRP A 389 -6.07 -23.51 1.10
N ILE A 390 -5.16 -22.57 0.86
CA ILE A 390 -4.43 -21.87 1.92
C ILE A 390 -5.27 -20.75 2.53
N GLY A 391 -6.13 -20.12 1.72
CA GLY A 391 -6.94 -18.98 2.13
C GLY A 391 -6.15 -17.67 2.25
N GLN A 392 -6.72 -16.71 2.98
CA GLN A 392 -6.17 -15.37 3.13
C GLN A 392 -4.99 -15.33 4.12
N PRO A 393 -4.04 -14.39 3.97
CA PRO A 393 -2.95 -14.18 4.92
C PRO A 393 -3.45 -13.92 6.34
N LEU A 394 -2.68 -14.35 7.34
CA LEU A 394 -2.95 -14.03 8.74
C LEU A 394 -2.85 -12.53 8.95
N ILE A 395 -3.89 -11.93 9.50
CA ILE A 395 -3.89 -10.52 9.89
C ILE A 395 -3.34 -10.41 11.30
N LEU A 396 -2.21 -9.74 11.44
CA LEU A 396 -1.45 -9.59 12.69
C LEU A 396 -1.53 -8.18 13.27
N GLY A 397 -1.98 -7.20 12.46
CA GLY A 397 -1.97 -5.79 12.80
C GLY A 397 -0.60 -5.12 12.59
N LYS A 398 -0.59 -3.78 12.58
CA LYS A 398 0.64 -2.99 12.49
C LYS A 398 1.06 -2.53 13.88
N PRO A 399 2.29 -2.87 14.32
CA PRO A 399 2.81 -2.38 15.59
C PRO A 399 3.04 -0.87 15.55
N SER A 400 2.91 -0.20 16.69
CA SER A 400 3.44 1.14 16.89
C SER A 400 4.98 1.12 16.86
N LEU A 401 5.62 2.29 16.67
CA LEU A 401 7.09 2.38 16.71
C LEU A 401 7.67 1.82 18.01
N PHE A 402 7.01 2.03 19.14
CA PHE A 402 7.42 1.50 20.43
C PHE A 402 7.34 -0.03 20.46
N GLN A 403 6.22 -0.62 20.03
CA GLN A 403 6.06 -2.08 19.94
C GLN A 403 7.07 -2.70 18.96
N PHE A 404 7.28 -2.05 17.81
CA PHE A 404 8.29 -2.48 16.84
C PHE A 404 9.69 -2.49 17.45
N GLY A 405 10.08 -1.42 18.17
CA GLY A 405 11.35 -1.34 18.88
C GLY A 405 11.53 -2.47 19.91
N LEU A 406 10.47 -2.77 20.69
CA LEU A 406 10.48 -3.89 21.63
C LEU A 406 10.65 -5.25 20.92
N MET A 407 9.95 -5.46 19.80
CA MET A 407 10.08 -6.69 19.02
C MET A 407 11.51 -6.89 18.53
N ILE A 408 12.14 -5.82 18.00
CA ILE A 408 13.55 -5.87 17.57
C ILE A 408 14.49 -6.14 18.77
N ALA A 409 14.28 -5.49 19.90
CA ALA A 409 15.09 -5.73 21.11
C ALA A 409 15.00 -7.19 21.59
N VAL A 410 13.80 -7.78 21.60
CA VAL A 410 13.60 -9.19 21.93
C VAL A 410 14.31 -10.12 20.94
N LEU A 411 14.29 -9.81 19.64
CA LEU A 411 15.00 -10.60 18.62
C LEU A 411 16.53 -10.51 18.80
N VAL A 412 17.08 -9.33 19.13
CA VAL A 412 18.50 -9.18 19.43
C VAL A 412 18.88 -10.00 20.67
N MET A 413 18.07 -9.94 21.73
CA MET A 413 18.27 -10.77 22.93
C MET A 413 18.16 -12.27 22.60
N LEU A 414 17.21 -12.65 21.75
CA LEU A 414 17.04 -14.04 21.32
C LEU A 414 18.27 -14.54 20.56
N PHE A 415 18.89 -13.69 19.74
CA PHE A 415 20.14 -14.00 19.06
C PHE A 415 21.28 -14.23 20.06
N ASP A 416 21.49 -13.33 21.02
CA ASP A 416 22.57 -13.41 22.00
C ASP A 416 22.39 -14.62 22.96
N PHE A 417 21.16 -14.91 23.35
CA PHE A 417 20.85 -15.98 24.32
C PHE A 417 20.37 -17.30 23.68
N TRP A 418 20.49 -17.45 22.35
CA TRP A 418 19.98 -18.62 21.62
C TRP A 418 20.44 -19.96 22.18
N LYS A 419 21.70 -20.03 22.62
CA LYS A 419 22.31 -21.24 23.18
C LYS A 419 21.79 -21.61 24.59
N LYS A 420 21.07 -20.71 25.28
CA LYS A 420 20.51 -20.92 26.61
C LYS A 420 19.00 -21.24 26.51
N PRO A 421 18.59 -22.52 26.65
CA PRO A 421 17.22 -22.92 26.33
C PRO A 421 16.16 -22.21 27.17
N GLN A 422 16.43 -21.94 28.46
CA GLN A 422 15.50 -21.25 29.35
C GLN A 422 15.21 -19.80 28.85
N PHE A 423 16.26 -19.05 28.53
CA PHE A 423 16.11 -17.68 27.99
C PHE A 423 15.46 -17.69 26.62
N ARG A 424 15.82 -18.65 25.76
CA ARG A 424 15.20 -18.77 24.41
C ARG A 424 13.70 -18.97 24.50
N ILE A 425 13.21 -19.87 25.35
CA ILE A 425 11.78 -20.13 25.52
C ILE A 425 11.09 -18.89 26.08
N CYS A 426 11.65 -18.25 27.11
CA CYS A 426 11.11 -17.02 27.68
C CYS A 426 11.01 -15.89 26.64
N LEU A 427 12.06 -15.65 25.85
CA LEU A 427 12.09 -14.61 24.83
C LEU A 427 11.11 -14.90 23.67
N LEU A 428 10.96 -16.17 23.27
CA LEU A 428 9.94 -16.58 22.30
C LEU A 428 8.51 -16.35 22.83
N MET A 429 8.28 -16.63 24.12
CA MET A 429 6.98 -16.31 24.75
C MET A 429 6.73 -14.80 24.79
N ILE A 430 7.72 -13.99 25.18
CA ILE A 430 7.61 -12.53 25.18
C ILE A 430 7.32 -12.02 23.76
N PHE A 431 8.03 -12.52 22.76
CA PHE A 431 7.78 -12.15 21.36
C PHE A 431 6.36 -12.49 20.92
N SER A 432 5.86 -13.67 21.27
CA SER A 432 4.49 -14.09 20.97
C SER A 432 3.46 -13.23 21.67
N LEU A 433 3.69 -12.85 22.94
CA LEU A 433 2.81 -11.93 23.68
C LEU A 433 2.80 -10.52 23.04
N LEU A 434 3.95 -10.02 22.57
CA LEU A 434 4.01 -8.77 21.83
C LEU A 434 3.19 -8.83 20.53
N MET A 435 3.25 -9.96 19.80
CA MET A 435 2.43 -10.16 18.60
C MET A 435 0.93 -10.17 18.92
N VAL A 436 0.53 -10.84 20.00
CA VAL A 436 -0.86 -10.83 20.46
C VAL A 436 -1.30 -9.43 20.86
N TRP A 437 -0.44 -8.65 21.55
CA TRP A 437 -0.74 -7.25 21.90
C TRP A 437 -0.90 -6.35 20.68
N VAL A 438 -0.11 -6.54 19.61
CA VAL A 438 -0.28 -5.82 18.36
C VAL A 438 -1.61 -6.15 17.70
N LYS A 439 -1.95 -7.45 17.63
CA LYS A 439 -3.19 -7.92 17.01
C LYS A 439 -4.45 -7.51 17.79
N HIS A 440 -4.37 -7.52 19.10
CA HIS A 440 -5.47 -7.23 20.01
C HIS A 440 -5.15 -6.01 20.87
N PRO A 441 -5.20 -4.79 20.31
CA PRO A 441 -4.98 -3.59 21.12
C PRO A 441 -6.07 -3.47 22.19
N LEU A 442 -5.64 -3.36 23.47
CA LEU A 442 -6.51 -3.28 24.64
C LEU A 442 -7.09 -1.86 24.78
N ILE A 443 -7.80 -1.38 23.76
CA ILE A 443 -8.40 -0.05 23.73
C ILE A 443 -9.72 -0.09 22.96
N ASN A 444 -10.70 0.66 23.46
CA ASN A 444 -11.93 0.90 22.71
C ASN A 444 -11.71 2.00 21.67
N GLU A 445 -12.32 1.86 20.51
CA GLU A 445 -12.23 2.87 19.45
C GLU A 445 -13.50 2.96 18.61
N VAL A 446 -13.82 4.20 18.20
CA VAL A 446 -14.78 4.54 17.17
C VAL A 446 -14.06 5.37 16.14
N THR A 447 -14.00 4.94 14.88
CA THR A 447 -13.26 5.64 13.84
C THR A 447 -14.12 5.87 12.60
N VAL A 448 -14.27 7.13 12.20
CA VAL A 448 -14.76 7.49 10.87
C VAL A 448 -13.58 7.37 9.92
N VAL A 449 -13.61 6.35 9.08
CA VAL A 449 -12.52 6.04 8.12
C VAL A 449 -12.68 6.96 6.92
N ASP A 450 -11.60 7.58 6.47
CA ASP A 450 -11.62 8.34 5.23
C ASP A 450 -11.60 7.38 4.04
N VAL A 451 -12.77 7.13 3.49
CA VAL A 451 -12.98 6.34 2.27
C VAL A 451 -13.16 7.23 1.04
N GLY A 452 -12.85 8.53 1.14
CA GLY A 452 -13.21 9.52 0.13
C GLY A 452 -14.69 9.87 0.23
N GLN A 453 -15.41 9.88 -0.90
CA GLN A 453 -16.86 10.07 -0.86
C GLN A 453 -17.53 8.79 -0.37
N GLY A 454 -18.46 8.93 0.59
CA GLY A 454 -19.18 7.83 1.21
C GLY A 454 -18.87 7.66 2.69
N ASP A 455 -19.54 6.72 3.33
CA ASP A 455 -19.39 6.43 4.75
C ASP A 455 -18.68 5.10 5.00
N SER A 456 -17.87 5.10 6.04
CA SER A 456 -17.36 3.89 6.68
C SER A 456 -16.96 4.19 8.11
N ILE A 457 -17.66 3.61 9.09
CA ILE A 457 -17.40 3.86 10.51
C ILE A 457 -17.08 2.54 11.19
N PHE A 458 -15.90 2.44 11.75
CA PHE A 458 -15.42 1.25 12.45
C PHE A 458 -15.49 1.43 13.95
N LEU A 459 -16.12 0.49 14.65
CA LEU A 459 -16.19 0.43 16.10
C LEU A 459 -15.53 -0.87 16.58
N ARG A 460 -14.71 -0.76 17.61
CA ARG A 460 -14.06 -1.89 18.24
C ARG A 460 -14.01 -1.74 19.75
N SER A 461 -14.43 -2.78 20.48
CA SER A 461 -14.24 -2.85 21.91
C SER A 461 -12.85 -3.43 22.28
N MET A 462 -12.36 -3.11 23.48
CA MET A 462 -11.16 -3.72 24.02
C MET A 462 -11.26 -5.26 24.17
N LYS A 463 -12.46 -5.83 24.18
CA LYS A 463 -12.71 -7.28 24.20
C LYS A 463 -12.64 -7.91 22.81
N GLY A 464 -12.50 -7.10 21.75
CA GLY A 464 -12.38 -7.55 20.37
C GLY A 464 -13.69 -7.60 19.60
N GLU A 465 -14.84 -7.19 20.17
CA GLU A 465 -16.09 -7.02 19.43
C GLU A 465 -15.93 -5.94 18.35
N THR A 466 -16.46 -6.19 17.16
CA THR A 466 -16.30 -5.29 16.01
C THR A 466 -17.61 -5.03 15.31
N ILE A 467 -17.90 -3.73 15.06
CA ILE A 467 -18.99 -3.30 14.17
C ILE A 467 -18.37 -2.42 13.07
N LEU A 468 -18.76 -2.66 11.84
CA LEU A 468 -18.47 -1.80 10.71
C LEU A 468 -19.78 -1.29 10.14
N ILE A 469 -19.96 0.03 10.11
CA ILE A 469 -21.12 0.70 9.52
C ILE A 469 -20.68 1.22 8.16
N ASP A 470 -21.23 0.70 7.10
CA ASP A 470 -20.95 0.96 5.70
C ASP A 470 -19.48 0.67 5.28
N VAL A 471 -19.25 0.56 4.00
CA VAL A 471 -17.95 0.15 3.43
C VAL A 471 -17.42 1.14 2.41
N GLY A 472 -18.16 2.22 2.16
CA GLY A 472 -17.84 3.13 1.08
C GLY A 472 -18.08 2.54 -0.31
N GLY A 473 -17.61 3.24 -1.32
CA GLY A 473 -17.68 2.81 -2.70
C GLY A 473 -17.51 3.98 -3.65
N LYS A 474 -17.12 3.70 -4.88
CA LYS A 474 -16.94 4.74 -5.88
C LYS A 474 -18.08 4.74 -6.87
N VAL A 475 -18.83 5.83 -6.88
CA VAL A 475 -19.85 6.05 -7.91
C VAL A 475 -19.14 6.34 -9.24
N THR A 476 -19.38 5.50 -10.24
CA THR A 476 -18.86 5.68 -11.60
C THR A 476 -19.94 6.29 -12.48
N PHE A 477 -19.70 7.46 -13.03
CA PHE A 477 -20.64 8.15 -13.91
C PHE A 477 -20.27 7.95 -15.37
N GLY A 478 -21.25 7.63 -16.20
CA GLY A 478 -21.14 7.49 -17.66
C GLY A 478 -20.59 6.13 -18.12
N SER A 479 -20.93 5.77 -19.34
CA SER A 479 -20.34 4.63 -20.03
C SER A 479 -18.94 5.00 -20.52
N LYS A 480 -17.96 4.19 -20.17
CA LYS A 480 -16.60 4.31 -20.71
C LYS A 480 -16.47 3.44 -21.94
N GLU A 481 -15.73 3.93 -22.93
CA GLU A 481 -15.27 3.10 -24.03
C GLU A 481 -14.20 2.12 -23.54
N LYS A 482 -14.06 0.96 -24.19
CA LYS A 482 -13.11 -0.09 -23.78
C LYS A 482 -11.68 0.40 -23.60
N TRP A 483 -11.22 1.33 -24.45
CA TRP A 483 -9.87 1.89 -24.35
C TRP A 483 -9.66 2.79 -23.13
N GLN A 484 -10.75 3.35 -22.57
CA GLN A 484 -10.72 4.19 -21.36
C GLN A 484 -10.70 3.36 -20.07
N GLU A 485 -11.11 2.11 -20.18
CA GLU A 485 -11.08 1.19 -19.05
C GLU A 485 -9.64 0.79 -18.73
N GLY A 486 -9.27 0.91 -17.47
CA GLY A 486 -7.98 0.48 -16.94
C GLY A 486 -8.19 -0.43 -15.74
N SER A 487 -7.14 -1.14 -15.33
CA SER A 487 -7.15 -1.85 -14.05
C SER A 487 -7.47 -0.85 -12.93
N GLN A 488 -8.56 -1.09 -12.21
CA GLN A 488 -9.00 -0.24 -11.10
C GLN A 488 -8.92 -1.02 -9.81
N THR A 489 -8.06 -0.58 -8.93
CA THR A 489 -8.09 -1.01 -7.53
C THR A 489 -9.29 -0.35 -6.85
N SER A 490 -10.11 -1.12 -6.13
CA SER A 490 -11.29 -0.58 -5.42
C SER A 490 -10.88 0.49 -4.40
N ASN A 491 -11.83 1.30 -3.98
CA ASN A 491 -11.55 2.32 -2.98
C ASN A 491 -11.25 1.68 -1.62
N ALA A 492 -11.97 0.62 -1.25
CA ALA A 492 -11.71 -0.11 -0.01
C ALA A 492 -10.31 -0.74 0.03
N GLU A 493 -9.77 -1.23 -1.09
CA GLU A 493 -8.41 -1.77 -1.15
C GLU A 493 -7.32 -0.71 -0.88
N LYS A 494 -7.61 0.56 -1.12
CA LYS A 494 -6.69 1.67 -0.86
C LYS A 494 -6.85 2.28 0.53
N THR A 495 -8.03 2.17 1.14
CA THR A 495 -8.41 2.91 2.34
C THR A 495 -8.84 1.97 3.48
N LEU A 496 -10.03 1.41 3.41
CA LEU A 496 -10.67 0.66 4.49
C LEU A 496 -9.96 -0.67 4.81
N ILE A 497 -9.64 -1.47 3.79
CA ILE A 497 -9.00 -2.78 3.98
C ILE A 497 -7.62 -2.63 4.66
N PRO A 498 -6.70 -1.77 4.19
CA PRO A 498 -5.43 -1.54 4.88
C PRO A 498 -5.61 -0.99 6.30
N TYR A 499 -6.62 -0.17 6.54
CA TYR A 499 -6.93 0.33 7.88
C TYR A 499 -7.33 -0.81 8.82
N LEU A 500 -8.31 -1.63 8.44
CA LEU A 500 -8.77 -2.77 9.25
C LEU A 500 -7.65 -3.80 9.49
N GLN A 501 -6.84 -4.08 8.46
CA GLN A 501 -5.67 -4.95 8.59
C GLN A 501 -4.64 -4.37 9.57
N ALA A 502 -4.37 -3.07 9.50
CA ALA A 502 -3.46 -2.40 10.43
C ALA A 502 -3.98 -2.47 11.88
N ARG A 503 -5.29 -2.49 12.07
CA ARG A 503 -5.93 -2.66 13.38
C ARG A 503 -6.00 -4.13 13.84
N GLY A 504 -5.48 -5.09 13.06
CA GLY A 504 -5.49 -6.52 13.40
C GLY A 504 -6.87 -7.18 13.29
N VAL A 505 -7.81 -6.56 12.58
CA VAL A 505 -9.16 -7.08 12.39
C VAL A 505 -9.12 -8.23 11.40
N ALA A 506 -9.44 -9.44 11.84
CA ALA A 506 -9.58 -10.62 10.99
C ALA A 506 -11.05 -10.99 10.74
N GLN A 507 -11.94 -10.55 11.62
CA GLN A 507 -13.37 -10.80 11.55
C GLN A 507 -14.13 -9.53 11.91
N ILE A 508 -15.23 -9.29 11.21
CA ILE A 508 -16.23 -8.26 11.50
C ILE A 508 -17.45 -8.99 12.07
N ASP A 509 -17.83 -8.69 13.31
CA ASP A 509 -18.96 -9.38 13.94
C ASP A 509 -20.28 -8.89 13.33
N TYR A 510 -20.44 -7.58 13.19
CA TYR A 510 -21.61 -6.98 12.54
C TYR A 510 -21.17 -5.99 11.47
N LEU A 511 -21.55 -6.27 10.23
CA LEU A 511 -21.48 -5.31 9.13
C LEU A 511 -22.85 -4.70 8.94
N VAL A 512 -23.01 -3.44 9.34
CA VAL A 512 -24.28 -2.71 9.22
C VAL A 512 -24.22 -1.90 7.93
N LEU A 513 -25.15 -2.15 7.01
CA LEU A 513 -25.31 -1.38 5.78
C LEU A 513 -26.54 -0.48 5.97
N THR A 514 -26.31 0.84 6.03
CA THR A 514 -27.35 1.80 6.38
C THR A 514 -28.46 1.86 5.35
N HIS A 515 -28.09 1.93 4.07
CA HIS A 515 -28.97 1.91 2.91
C HIS A 515 -28.24 1.37 1.68
N THR A 516 -28.79 1.48 0.48
CA THR A 516 -28.28 0.72 -0.68
C THR A 516 -27.50 1.53 -1.69
N ASP A 517 -27.14 2.79 -1.41
CA ASP A 517 -26.42 3.62 -2.34
C ASP A 517 -24.94 3.21 -2.48
N THR A 518 -24.38 3.46 -3.66
CA THR A 518 -23.08 2.93 -4.04
C THR A 518 -21.95 3.43 -3.14
N ASP A 519 -22.01 4.65 -2.65
CA ASP A 519 -21.01 5.24 -1.75
C ASP A 519 -21.10 4.72 -0.30
N HIS A 520 -22.06 3.85 -0.01
CA HIS A 520 -22.20 3.11 1.26
C HIS A 520 -21.92 1.62 1.11
N ILE A 521 -22.37 1.00 0.00
CA ILE A 521 -22.25 -0.45 -0.21
C ILE A 521 -21.39 -0.85 -1.41
N GLY A 522 -20.77 0.12 -2.11
CA GLY A 522 -20.08 -0.14 -3.37
C GLY A 522 -18.96 -1.16 -3.28
N ASP A 523 -18.18 -1.11 -2.21
CA ASP A 523 -17.00 -1.97 -2.00
C ASP A 523 -17.29 -3.22 -1.12
N LEU A 524 -18.59 -3.60 -0.97
CA LEU A 524 -19.03 -4.70 -0.12
C LEU A 524 -18.36 -6.04 -0.46
N GLU A 525 -18.28 -6.39 -1.73
CA GLU A 525 -17.67 -7.64 -2.18
C GLU A 525 -16.17 -7.70 -1.86
N GLU A 526 -15.46 -6.58 -2.03
CA GLU A 526 -14.03 -6.51 -1.77
C GLU A 526 -13.72 -6.67 -0.26
N VAL A 527 -14.54 -6.05 0.59
CA VAL A 527 -14.42 -6.22 2.04
C VAL A 527 -14.74 -7.67 2.44
N ALA A 528 -15.81 -8.26 1.88
CA ALA A 528 -16.22 -9.62 2.17
C ALA A 528 -15.23 -10.71 1.67
N LYS A 529 -14.43 -10.41 0.63
CA LYS A 529 -13.34 -11.27 0.18
C LYS A 529 -12.16 -11.28 1.17
N ARG A 530 -11.91 -10.17 1.87
CA ARG A 530 -10.75 -10.00 2.75
C ARG A 530 -11.00 -10.34 4.21
N PHE A 531 -12.24 -10.14 4.69
CA PHE A 531 -12.59 -10.33 6.09
C PHE A 531 -13.70 -11.38 6.25
N LYS A 532 -13.63 -12.12 7.35
CA LYS A 532 -14.74 -12.95 7.76
C LYS A 532 -15.84 -12.06 8.34
N ILE A 533 -17.00 -12.01 7.71
CA ILE A 533 -18.18 -11.30 8.21
C ILE A 533 -19.08 -12.33 8.87
N LYS A 534 -19.41 -12.10 10.15
CA LYS A 534 -20.26 -13.01 10.92
C LYS A 534 -21.74 -12.80 10.60
N GLU A 535 -22.17 -11.54 10.54
CA GLU A 535 -23.53 -11.16 10.20
C GLU A 535 -23.57 -9.83 9.46
N ILE A 536 -24.38 -9.75 8.40
CA ILE A 536 -24.68 -8.52 7.67
C ILE A 536 -26.03 -8.01 8.14
N CYS A 537 -26.07 -6.78 8.63
CA CYS A 537 -27.27 -6.14 9.13
C CYS A 537 -27.75 -5.08 8.13
N VAL A 538 -29.03 -5.12 7.75
CA VAL A 538 -29.64 -4.22 6.75
C VAL A 538 -31.00 -3.76 7.18
N SER A 539 -31.52 -2.65 6.63
CA SER A 539 -32.92 -2.29 6.78
C SER A 539 -33.81 -3.28 6.03
N GLN A 540 -35.08 -3.38 6.45
CA GLN A 540 -36.03 -4.24 5.77
C GLN A 540 -36.35 -3.73 4.36
N GLY A 541 -36.36 -2.40 4.15
CA GLY A 541 -36.55 -1.76 2.86
C GLY A 541 -35.41 -2.00 1.88
N ALA A 542 -34.16 -2.15 2.36
CA ALA A 542 -33.03 -2.50 1.50
C ALA A 542 -33.23 -3.81 0.73
N LEU A 543 -33.96 -4.78 1.30
CA LEU A 543 -34.31 -6.05 0.67
C LEU A 543 -35.35 -5.95 -0.44
N THR A 544 -35.99 -4.80 -0.60
CA THR A 544 -36.93 -4.54 -1.72
C THR A 544 -36.16 -4.33 -3.06
N LYS A 545 -34.84 -4.02 -3.02
CA LYS A 545 -34.02 -3.83 -4.21
C LYS A 545 -33.42 -5.17 -4.72
N PRO A 546 -33.88 -5.70 -5.87
CA PRO A 546 -33.43 -7.01 -6.37
C PRO A 546 -31.93 -7.10 -6.64
N SER A 547 -31.31 -6.00 -7.11
CA SER A 547 -29.87 -5.92 -7.36
C SER A 547 -29.06 -6.12 -6.07
N PHE A 548 -29.48 -5.50 -4.98
CA PHE A 548 -28.84 -5.64 -3.68
C PHE A 548 -29.01 -7.04 -3.09
N VAL A 549 -30.24 -7.60 -3.18
CA VAL A 549 -30.49 -8.99 -2.75
C VAL A 549 -29.62 -9.98 -3.51
N LYS A 550 -29.41 -9.78 -4.82
CA LYS A 550 -28.51 -10.61 -5.64
C LYS A 550 -27.06 -10.55 -5.11
N ARG A 551 -26.56 -9.34 -4.75
CA ARG A 551 -25.23 -9.16 -4.15
C ARG A 551 -25.13 -9.91 -2.81
N LEU A 552 -26.09 -9.76 -1.91
CA LEU A 552 -26.10 -10.45 -0.62
C LEU A 552 -26.08 -11.97 -0.76
N ARG A 553 -26.88 -12.53 -1.69
CA ARG A 553 -26.89 -13.97 -1.98
C ARG A 553 -25.54 -14.47 -2.50
N PHE A 554 -24.87 -13.69 -3.33
CA PHE A 554 -23.52 -14.03 -3.84
C PHE A 554 -22.50 -14.15 -2.71
N LEU A 555 -22.59 -13.32 -1.68
CA LEU A 555 -21.66 -13.33 -0.55
C LEU A 555 -21.82 -14.55 0.36
N LYS A 556 -22.98 -15.21 0.35
CA LYS A 556 -23.27 -16.41 1.18
C LYS A 556 -22.97 -16.17 2.67
N ARG A 557 -23.33 -15.00 3.21
CA ARG A 557 -23.18 -14.63 4.61
C ARG A 557 -24.55 -14.53 5.27
N PRO A 558 -24.66 -14.78 6.60
CA PRO A 558 -25.89 -14.53 7.33
C PRO A 558 -26.33 -13.07 7.19
N VAL A 559 -27.59 -12.85 6.90
CA VAL A 559 -28.17 -11.51 6.78
C VAL A 559 -29.32 -11.40 7.81
N ARG A 560 -29.27 -10.31 8.58
CA ARG A 560 -30.29 -9.97 9.59
C ARG A 560 -30.92 -8.63 9.23
N THR A 561 -32.23 -8.57 9.23
CA THR A 561 -32.93 -7.29 9.14
C THR A 561 -32.98 -6.61 10.50
N LEU A 562 -32.71 -5.32 10.52
CA LEU A 562 -32.83 -4.47 11.71
C LEU A 562 -34.02 -3.52 11.58
N LYS A 563 -34.65 -3.23 12.71
CA LYS A 563 -35.72 -2.25 12.86
C LYS A 563 -35.55 -1.45 14.15
N ALA A 564 -36.29 -0.37 14.28
CA ALA A 564 -36.31 0.43 15.50
C ALA A 564 -36.57 -0.43 16.74
N GLY A 565 -35.73 -0.24 17.76
CA GLY A 565 -35.73 -1.00 19.01
C GLY A 565 -34.69 -2.13 19.08
N ASP A 566 -34.16 -2.62 17.93
CA ASP A 566 -33.11 -3.64 17.92
C ASP A 566 -31.81 -3.09 18.51
N LYS A 567 -30.99 -3.99 19.06
CA LYS A 567 -29.72 -3.64 19.74
C LYS A 567 -28.58 -4.52 19.24
N LEU A 568 -27.40 -3.89 19.07
CA LEU A 568 -26.14 -4.54 18.76
C LEU A 568 -25.16 -4.30 19.93
N PRO A 569 -24.57 -5.34 20.53
CA PRO A 569 -23.67 -5.19 21.67
C PRO A 569 -22.37 -4.49 21.24
N MET A 570 -21.90 -3.49 22.04
CA MET A 570 -20.66 -2.77 21.81
C MET A 570 -20.13 -2.11 23.08
N MET A 571 -18.84 -2.35 23.40
CA MET A 571 -18.12 -1.70 24.52
C MET A 571 -18.83 -1.82 25.89
N GLY A 572 -19.42 -2.96 26.19
CA GLY A 572 -20.19 -3.18 27.42
C GLY A 572 -21.55 -2.44 27.46
N SER A 573 -21.96 -1.82 26.36
CA SER A 573 -23.24 -1.16 26.11
C SER A 573 -23.86 -1.73 24.82
N ASN A 574 -24.77 -0.99 24.21
CA ASN A 574 -25.40 -1.37 22.95
C ASN A 574 -25.46 -0.16 22.00
N LEU A 575 -25.38 -0.43 20.71
CA LEU A 575 -25.92 0.44 19.69
C LEU A 575 -27.36 0.07 19.46
N GLN A 576 -28.26 1.00 19.70
CA GLN A 576 -29.70 0.84 19.50
C GLN A 576 -30.08 1.39 18.13
N VAL A 577 -30.83 0.64 17.37
CA VAL A 577 -31.45 1.11 16.13
C VAL A 577 -32.66 1.98 16.52
N LEU A 578 -32.66 3.24 16.09
CA LEU A 578 -33.76 4.18 16.34
C LEU A 578 -34.68 4.32 15.13
N TYR A 579 -34.20 4.04 13.93
CA TYR A 579 -34.91 4.20 12.65
C TYR A 579 -34.39 3.19 11.63
N PRO A 580 -35.17 2.70 10.64
CA PRO A 580 -36.56 3.09 10.34
C PRO A 580 -37.60 2.39 11.20
N ASN A 581 -38.78 3.03 11.33
CA ASN A 581 -39.93 2.47 12.03
C ASN A 581 -40.87 1.66 11.13
N LYS A 582 -40.79 1.84 9.82
CA LYS A 582 -41.57 1.20 8.76
C LYS A 582 -40.69 0.69 7.64
N ILE A 583 -41.20 -0.17 6.79
CA ILE A 583 -40.50 -0.68 5.64
C ILE A 583 -40.38 0.46 4.61
N GLY A 584 -39.16 0.86 4.28
CA GLY A 584 -38.85 1.86 3.27
C GLY A 584 -38.53 1.22 1.91
N ASP A 585 -37.83 1.98 1.08
CA ASP A 585 -37.42 1.60 -0.29
C ASP A 585 -35.92 1.28 -0.43
N GLY A 586 -35.19 1.31 0.69
CA GLY A 586 -33.72 1.11 0.71
C GLY A 586 -32.90 2.31 0.24
N GLY A 587 -33.50 3.51 0.09
CA GLY A 587 -32.84 4.78 -0.21
C GLY A 587 -32.43 5.54 1.05
N ASN A 588 -32.08 6.83 0.89
CA ASN A 588 -31.59 7.71 1.97
C ASN A 588 -32.49 7.73 3.20
N ASN A 589 -33.80 7.94 3.01
CA ASN A 589 -34.78 7.98 4.10
C ASN A 589 -35.19 6.58 4.63
N ASP A 590 -34.49 5.51 4.23
CA ASP A 590 -34.55 4.18 4.85
C ASP A 590 -33.25 3.82 5.58
N SER A 591 -32.35 4.82 5.76
CA SER A 591 -31.09 4.64 6.46
C SER A 591 -31.27 4.13 7.88
N LEU A 592 -30.52 3.08 8.25
CA LEU A 592 -30.43 2.62 9.63
C LEU A 592 -29.78 3.69 10.51
N VAL A 593 -30.53 4.25 11.44
CA VAL A 593 -30.02 5.21 12.42
C VAL A 593 -29.65 4.49 13.71
N LEU A 594 -28.38 4.59 14.09
CA LEU A 594 -27.82 3.91 15.26
C LEU A 594 -27.44 4.92 16.34
N TYR A 595 -27.95 4.69 17.55
CA TYR A 595 -27.62 5.46 18.74
C TYR A 595 -26.88 4.59 19.76
N GLY A 596 -25.83 5.13 20.38
CA GLY A 596 -25.15 4.45 21.47
C GLY A 596 -24.45 5.40 22.42
N LYS A 597 -24.60 5.13 23.73
CA LYS A 597 -23.79 5.80 24.74
C LYS A 597 -22.59 4.92 25.06
N LEU A 598 -21.44 5.25 24.45
CA LEU A 598 -20.22 4.47 24.50
C LEU A 598 -19.19 5.21 25.39
N LEU A 599 -18.80 4.60 26.49
CA LEU A 599 -17.86 5.16 27.46
C LEU A 599 -18.19 6.62 27.87
N GLY A 600 -19.47 6.87 28.13
CA GLY A 600 -19.97 8.18 28.57
C GLY A 600 -20.24 9.19 27.43
N THR A 601 -19.84 8.90 26.20
CA THR A 601 -20.11 9.73 25.02
C THR A 601 -21.28 9.17 24.23
N SER A 602 -22.29 10.00 23.92
CA SER A 602 -23.44 9.57 23.10
C SER A 602 -23.18 9.90 21.63
N PHE A 603 -23.30 8.88 20.77
CA PHE A 603 -23.16 8.96 19.33
C PHE A 603 -24.49 8.70 18.64
N LEU A 604 -24.73 9.44 17.55
CA LEU A 604 -25.80 9.16 16.60
C LEU A 604 -25.21 9.04 15.19
N PHE A 605 -25.37 7.86 14.60
CA PHE A 605 -24.95 7.56 13.22
C PHE A 605 -26.21 7.51 12.38
N THR A 606 -26.36 8.47 11.47
CA THR A 606 -27.62 8.71 10.73
C THR A 606 -27.61 8.12 9.32
N GLY A 607 -26.47 7.58 8.85
CA GLY A 607 -26.32 7.28 7.42
C GLY A 607 -26.60 8.53 6.60
N ASP A 608 -27.44 8.39 5.58
CA ASP A 608 -27.84 9.50 4.69
C ASP A 608 -29.27 9.99 4.91
N LEU A 609 -29.75 9.84 6.16
CA LEU A 609 -31.08 10.32 6.56
C LEU A 609 -31.24 11.80 6.19
N GLU A 610 -32.34 12.11 5.52
CA GLU A 610 -32.76 13.45 5.12
C GLU A 610 -33.88 14.00 6.03
N LYS A 611 -34.29 15.24 5.73
CA LYS A 611 -35.19 16.00 6.59
C LYS A 611 -36.48 15.25 6.98
N GLU A 612 -37.11 14.53 6.04
CA GLU A 612 -38.36 13.78 6.32
C GLU A 612 -38.11 12.66 7.37
N GLY A 613 -36.98 11.93 7.21
CA GLY A 613 -36.57 10.92 8.16
C GLY A 613 -36.16 11.50 9.51
N GLU A 614 -35.51 12.69 9.53
CA GLU A 614 -35.19 13.42 10.76
C GLU A 614 -36.45 13.81 11.53
N GLU A 615 -37.52 14.30 10.85
CA GLU A 615 -38.78 14.66 11.44
C GLU A 615 -39.52 13.42 12.06
N GLU A 616 -39.49 12.27 11.37
CA GLU A 616 -40.02 11.02 11.90
C GLU A 616 -39.24 10.56 13.15
N LEU A 617 -37.91 10.65 13.11
CA LEU A 617 -37.02 10.29 14.22
C LEU A 617 -37.26 11.18 15.45
N MET A 618 -37.36 12.51 15.24
CA MET A 618 -37.66 13.47 16.31
C MET A 618 -39.00 13.20 16.97
N SER A 619 -40.00 12.88 16.19
CA SER A 619 -41.35 12.55 16.69
C SER A 619 -41.34 11.28 17.55
N GLY A 620 -40.53 10.28 17.19
CA GLY A 620 -40.39 9.04 17.94
C GLY A 620 -39.56 9.19 19.22
N TYR A 621 -38.63 10.14 19.25
CA TYR A 621 -37.67 10.33 20.35
C TYR A 621 -37.54 11.82 20.75
N PRO A 622 -38.59 12.45 21.30
CA PRO A 622 -38.61 13.91 21.55
C PRO A 622 -37.55 14.39 22.56
N ASN A 623 -37.03 13.53 23.41
CA ASN A 623 -35.99 13.86 24.40
C ASN A 623 -34.61 13.39 24.05
N LEU A 624 -34.36 12.99 22.79
CA LEU A 624 -33.06 12.50 22.37
C LEU A 624 -32.04 13.62 22.36
N LYS A 625 -30.93 13.45 23.13
CA LYS A 625 -29.76 14.34 23.15
C LYS A 625 -28.53 13.53 22.80
N VAL A 626 -27.61 14.10 22.02
CA VAL A 626 -26.40 13.43 21.59
C VAL A 626 -25.17 14.33 21.74
N SER A 627 -24.02 13.74 22.06
CA SER A 627 -22.76 14.51 22.14
C SER A 627 -22.10 14.62 20.77
N VAL A 628 -22.19 13.55 19.97
CA VAL A 628 -21.53 13.42 18.67
C VAL A 628 -22.55 12.99 17.62
N LEU A 629 -22.75 13.82 16.62
CA LEU A 629 -23.64 13.56 15.48
C LEU A 629 -22.81 13.25 14.24
N LYS A 630 -23.02 12.08 13.59
CA LYS A 630 -22.62 11.93 12.20
C LYS A 630 -23.65 12.68 11.34
N ALA A 631 -23.21 13.71 10.65
CA ALA A 631 -24.07 14.50 9.78
C ALA A 631 -24.70 13.64 8.69
N GLY A 632 -26.01 13.71 8.51
CA GLY A 632 -26.73 12.97 7.49
C GLY A 632 -26.25 13.36 6.07
N HIS A 633 -26.29 12.41 5.16
CA HIS A 633 -26.01 12.58 3.74
C HIS A 633 -24.76 13.44 3.46
N HIS A 634 -23.65 13.12 4.16
CA HIS A 634 -22.35 13.78 4.05
C HIS A 634 -22.37 15.30 4.27
N GLY A 635 -23.36 15.81 4.98
CA GLY A 635 -23.59 17.24 5.16
C GLY A 635 -24.29 17.90 3.97
N SER A 636 -25.19 17.17 3.31
CA SER A 636 -26.03 17.73 2.22
C SER A 636 -26.94 18.83 2.76
N LYS A 637 -27.44 19.68 1.86
CA LYS A 637 -28.43 20.73 2.18
C LYS A 637 -29.73 20.15 2.74
N GLY A 638 -30.13 18.95 2.28
CA GLY A 638 -31.37 18.25 2.65
C GLY A 638 -31.34 17.56 4.00
N SER A 639 -30.21 17.58 4.72
CA SER A 639 -30.03 16.90 6.00
C SER A 639 -29.53 17.85 7.09
N SER A 640 -29.45 17.36 8.33
CA SER A 640 -29.04 18.15 9.51
C SER A 640 -29.86 19.44 9.62
N SER A 641 -31.18 19.29 9.60
CA SER A 641 -32.13 20.40 9.66
C SER A 641 -31.98 21.18 10.96
N GLU A 642 -32.39 22.46 10.96
CA GLU A 642 -32.30 23.31 12.14
C GLU A 642 -33.04 22.72 13.34
N ALA A 643 -34.30 22.27 13.14
CA ALA A 643 -35.09 21.64 14.20
C ALA A 643 -34.41 20.39 14.76
N PHE A 644 -33.76 19.58 13.90
CA PHE A 644 -33.04 18.39 14.31
C PHE A 644 -31.84 18.71 15.18
N LEU A 645 -31.07 19.73 14.79
CA LEU A 645 -29.90 20.20 15.55
C LEU A 645 -30.32 20.84 16.89
N ASP A 646 -31.39 21.61 16.90
CA ASP A 646 -31.93 22.25 18.10
C ASP A 646 -32.47 21.22 19.12
N GLN A 647 -33.06 20.12 18.65
CA GLN A 647 -33.50 19.04 19.51
C GLN A 647 -32.33 18.21 20.05
N LEU A 648 -31.37 17.80 19.20
CA LEU A 648 -30.27 16.91 19.59
C LEU A 648 -29.18 17.60 20.42
N GLU A 649 -28.95 18.89 20.22
CA GLU A 649 -27.90 19.72 20.84
C GLU A 649 -26.49 19.07 20.79
N PRO A 650 -26.00 18.63 19.62
CA PRO A 650 -24.71 17.99 19.56
C PRO A 650 -23.58 18.98 19.79
N SER A 651 -22.57 18.60 20.56
CA SER A 651 -21.35 19.39 20.72
C SER A 651 -20.35 19.21 19.57
N LEU A 652 -20.45 18.11 18.84
CA LEU A 652 -19.57 17.75 17.74
C LEU A 652 -20.35 17.11 16.59
N ALA A 653 -20.11 17.59 15.37
CA ALA A 653 -20.59 16.99 14.14
C ALA A 653 -19.42 16.34 13.38
N LEU A 654 -19.62 15.13 12.89
CA LEU A 654 -18.70 14.39 12.04
C LEU A 654 -19.23 14.40 10.61
N VAL A 655 -18.44 14.86 9.68
CA VAL A 655 -18.78 14.88 8.26
C VAL A 655 -17.85 13.96 7.50
N SER A 656 -18.40 12.91 6.89
CA SER A 656 -17.69 12.01 6.02
C SER A 656 -17.85 12.48 4.57
N ALA A 657 -16.80 12.99 3.96
CA ALA A 657 -16.84 13.55 2.61
C ALA A 657 -15.49 13.40 1.90
N GLY A 658 -15.51 13.31 0.59
CA GLY A 658 -14.30 13.23 -0.22
C GLY A 658 -13.71 14.61 -0.52
N GLU A 659 -12.38 14.70 -0.54
CA GLU A 659 -11.67 15.91 -0.98
C GLU A 659 -12.04 16.23 -2.45
N ASN A 660 -12.47 17.44 -2.73
CA ASN A 660 -12.91 17.89 -4.06
C ASN A 660 -14.04 17.01 -4.67
N ASN A 661 -14.98 16.54 -3.83
CA ASN A 661 -16.11 15.73 -4.31
C ASN A 661 -17.05 16.52 -5.22
N ARG A 662 -17.67 15.83 -6.18
CA ARG A 662 -18.54 16.45 -7.19
C ARG A 662 -19.86 16.97 -6.64
N TYR A 663 -20.32 16.42 -5.53
CA TYR A 663 -21.57 16.81 -4.89
C TYR A 663 -21.44 18.12 -4.10
N LYS A 664 -20.19 18.60 -3.93
CA LYS A 664 -19.85 19.77 -3.12
C LYS A 664 -20.34 19.63 -1.66
N HIS A 665 -20.24 18.39 -1.14
CA HIS A 665 -20.51 18.13 0.28
C HIS A 665 -19.24 18.31 1.11
N PRO A 666 -19.35 18.80 2.37
CA PRO A 666 -20.56 19.36 2.97
C PRO A 666 -20.98 20.68 2.32
N ASN A 667 -22.27 20.92 2.28
CA ASN A 667 -22.85 22.14 1.74
C ASN A 667 -22.63 23.32 2.72
N ASP A 668 -22.38 24.52 2.17
CA ASP A 668 -22.12 25.72 2.97
C ASP A 668 -23.28 26.05 3.91
N GLU A 669 -24.53 25.84 3.49
CA GLU A 669 -25.70 26.08 4.35
C GLU A 669 -25.71 25.14 5.56
N THR A 670 -25.31 23.89 5.39
CA THR A 670 -25.23 22.93 6.48
C THR A 670 -24.11 23.27 7.45
N LEU A 671 -22.97 23.72 6.92
CA LEU A 671 -21.86 24.22 7.74
C LEU A 671 -22.25 25.48 8.54
N GLU A 672 -23.04 26.39 7.96
CA GLU A 672 -23.53 27.58 8.65
C GLU A 672 -24.54 27.22 9.76
N ARG A 673 -25.43 26.22 9.55
CA ARG A 673 -26.31 25.69 10.61
C ARG A 673 -25.53 25.19 11.83
N PHE A 674 -24.41 24.47 11.62
CA PHE A 674 -23.54 24.03 12.69
C PHE A 674 -22.85 25.21 13.38
N LYS A 675 -22.34 26.17 12.61
CA LYS A 675 -21.60 27.33 13.12
C LYS A 675 -22.47 28.23 13.99
N VAL A 676 -23.70 28.54 13.55
CA VAL A 676 -24.65 29.35 14.33
C VAL A 676 -24.98 28.72 15.69
N ARG A 677 -24.96 27.38 15.77
CA ARG A 677 -25.21 26.61 16.98
C ARG A 677 -23.94 26.29 17.78
N HIS A 678 -22.82 26.85 17.41
CA HIS A 678 -21.49 26.59 18.02
C HIS A 678 -21.09 25.13 18.07
N ILE A 679 -21.60 24.31 17.12
CA ILE A 679 -21.27 22.89 16.98
C ILE A 679 -19.89 22.78 16.31
N LYS A 680 -18.94 22.15 16.99
CA LYS A 680 -17.64 21.84 16.39
C LYS A 680 -17.81 20.86 15.24
N VAL A 681 -17.14 21.08 14.10
CA VAL A 681 -17.19 20.17 12.94
C VAL A 681 -15.82 19.56 12.72
N LEU A 682 -15.75 18.23 12.57
CA LEU A 682 -14.59 17.52 12.06
C LEU A 682 -14.99 16.86 10.73
N ARG A 683 -14.12 16.97 9.73
CA ARG A 683 -14.43 16.61 8.33
C ARG A 683 -13.35 15.70 7.76
N THR A 684 -13.73 14.54 7.21
CA THR A 684 -12.73 13.63 6.63
C THR A 684 -12.00 14.21 5.43
N ASP A 685 -12.62 15.09 4.64
CA ASP A 685 -11.97 15.77 3.51
C ASP A 685 -10.83 16.72 3.92
N GLN A 686 -10.89 17.26 5.14
CA GLN A 686 -9.89 18.17 5.72
C GLN A 686 -8.97 17.47 6.73
N ASP A 687 -9.56 16.78 7.71
CA ASP A 687 -8.86 16.22 8.86
C ASP A 687 -8.35 14.78 8.61
N GLY A 688 -8.72 14.15 7.48
CA GLY A 688 -8.53 12.72 7.26
C GLY A 688 -9.43 11.89 8.18
N ALA A 689 -9.06 10.65 8.48
CA ALA A 689 -9.83 9.81 9.41
C ALA A 689 -9.87 10.42 10.80
N ILE A 690 -11.04 10.30 11.44
CA ILE A 690 -11.32 10.83 12.78
C ILE A 690 -11.54 9.67 13.72
N ARG A 691 -10.80 9.60 14.82
CA ARG A 691 -10.85 8.49 15.76
C ARG A 691 -11.10 8.97 17.19
N PHE A 692 -12.03 8.27 17.85
CA PHE A 692 -12.23 8.35 19.29
C PHE A 692 -11.67 7.10 19.92
N LYS A 693 -10.79 7.22 20.91
CA LYS A 693 -10.17 6.09 21.59
C LYS A 693 -10.06 6.30 23.09
N GLY A 694 -10.09 5.23 23.85
CA GLY A 694 -9.94 5.29 25.30
C GLY A 694 -10.28 3.99 26.01
N TRP A 695 -9.95 3.92 27.30
CA TRP A 695 -10.29 2.77 28.16
C TRP A 695 -11.60 3.00 28.91
N PHE A 696 -11.72 4.14 29.61
CA PHE A 696 -12.88 4.51 30.42
C PHE A 696 -13.60 5.74 29.87
N ARG A 697 -12.89 6.57 29.12
CA ARG A 697 -13.40 7.76 28.46
C ARG A 697 -12.78 7.88 27.08
N LEU A 698 -13.56 8.29 26.10
CA LEU A 698 -13.09 8.50 24.75
C LEU A 698 -12.48 9.90 24.59
N SER A 699 -11.35 9.97 23.91
CA SER A 699 -10.73 11.19 23.40
C SER A 699 -10.67 11.15 21.87
N SER A 700 -10.95 12.29 21.23
CA SER A 700 -10.90 12.43 19.79
C SER A 700 -9.50 12.80 19.29
N GLU A 701 -9.11 12.25 18.14
CA GLU A 701 -7.93 12.63 17.38
C GLU A 701 -8.22 12.50 15.87
N SER A 702 -7.49 13.23 15.04
CA SER A 702 -7.55 13.16 13.58
C SER A 702 -6.17 12.87 13.00
N VAL A 703 -6.13 12.54 11.71
CA VAL A 703 -4.85 12.21 11.04
C VAL A 703 -4.08 13.47 10.66
N ARG A 704 -4.79 14.58 10.40
CA ARG A 704 -4.25 15.88 10.02
C ARG A 704 -4.53 16.95 11.06
#